data_1924956015cd67ecdb88164d35fa5cbb
#
_entry.id   1924956015cd67ecdb88164d35fa5cbb
#
_cell.length_a   1.000
_cell.length_b   1.000
_cell.length_c   1.000
_cell.angle_alpha   90.00
_cell.angle_beta   90.00
_cell.angle_gamma   90.00
#
_symmetry.space_group_name_H-M   'P 1'
#
loop_
_entity.id
_entity.type
_entity.pdbx_description
1 polymer ?
#
loop_
_entity_poly.entity_id
_entity_poly.type
_entity_poly.pdbx_seq_one_letter_code
_entity_poly.pdbx_strand_id
1 'polypeptide(L)'
;MIRSIRYITLLVLLQFVTGISVLYAQSITSASGIVRDSVSGEPLSYVSVMFENSTIGAMTDDDGAFSLQNDKGLTRLVVSSLGYDNKVVNLKAGQKNNALNVLLRPTSFEIAEVVVKPKREKYSRKDNPAVELIKKVIEHKNDNRIEAKDEYQSEVYEKLSMSLDDFNPNLEKNKFLKKFKFIKNYLDTSEFNGKPILTISVRETISDQYYRKHPKAEKTITKAKRQQGIDKTLDDGGAITANLEEIFKGVNIFDNNINILLNRFVSPLSSTLAVSYYKYYIMDTVDVAGDKCVDLAFVPVNSQSYGFTGRLYITLDGNYAVKKFLLNTPANINLNWVDKLRIEQEFKRMPDSTWVLANENTYVNFYIVKGAQQLYAHQLRNFDKYQFDVQNADSIFGLLGTIHELPEATAQTDTFWIHNRHVPLKEKESALDDLLAQLRKVPAFNVIIKTAEILITGYIPTTADKDKSKFDFGPMNTTFSANHLEGFRMRVGGMTTANLNPHWFGSGYLAYGVNDRKLKYNAKLTYSVNKKKYHEGESPVNNISAIQEYDVYTPGQDFLFTSKDNMFVAWKVGEPVTMMQYIRKTMLQYQKEWLNGLTLTTWARNENNEAAGTLRYDRYNADGTLTNLKSFTNTELGTQLRFAPGERAYNGREGKNSLFNLSKDAPVFKLSHQMGLKNVLGSDFNYNHTEISAEKRIWLSSFGHIDALVTAGKVWDKVPFPLLIMPNTNQSITIQPQAFNMMRALEFVSDQYVSFYFTYYMKGWILNRIPGVKWLRLREVISFSGFYGGLTDKNNPALDPTGLYRFPEGTSPMGRTPYLEASVGLENIFKILRIDYYRRLTYLDQPNIKKGGVRIALRFSF
;
A
#
# COMPACT_ATOMS: atom_id res chain seq x y z
N MET A 1 22.72 31.25 20.93
CA MET A 1 22.56 29.80 20.95
C MET A 1 21.51 29.32 19.92
N ILE A 2 20.31 29.90 19.85
CA ILE A 2 19.24 29.52 18.86
C ILE A 2 19.63 29.83 17.41
N ARG A 3 20.39 30.88 17.13
CA ARG A 3 20.90 31.18 15.78
C ARG A 3 21.95 30.19 15.30
N SER A 4 22.80 29.70 16.16
CA SER A 4 23.85 28.72 15.82
C SER A 4 23.27 27.34 15.49
N ILE A 5 22.18 26.92 16.14
CA ILE A 5 21.49 25.65 15.87
C ILE A 5 20.81 25.70 14.50
N ARG A 6 20.23 26.83 14.10
CA ARG A 6 19.65 27.01 12.77
C ARG A 6 20.69 26.88 11.64
N TYR A 7 21.92 27.39 11.86
CA TYR A 7 22.98 27.25 10.87
C TYR A 7 23.55 25.83 10.80
N ILE A 8 23.62 25.12 11.93
CA ILE A 8 24.04 23.72 11.95
C ILE A 8 23.00 22.82 11.29
N THR A 9 21.71 23.03 11.56
CA THR A 9 20.63 22.28 10.91
C THR A 9 20.56 22.57 9.40
N LEU A 10 20.77 23.82 9.00
CA LEU A 10 20.85 24.19 7.59
C LEU A 10 22.08 23.62 6.91
N LEU A 11 23.23 23.58 7.60
CA LEU A 11 24.49 23.00 7.09
C LEU A 11 24.39 21.48 6.96
N VAL A 12 23.73 20.81 7.91
CA VAL A 12 23.50 19.34 7.83
C VAL A 12 22.48 19.02 6.74
N LEU A 13 21.42 19.83 6.57
CA LEU A 13 20.49 19.69 5.45
C LEU A 13 21.18 20.00 4.10
N LEU A 14 22.04 21.01 4.04
CA LEU A 14 22.81 21.37 2.85
C LEU A 14 23.85 20.29 2.50
N GLN A 15 24.50 19.67 3.50
CA GLN A 15 25.38 18.52 3.28
C GLN A 15 24.62 17.27 2.85
N PHE A 16 23.38 17.08 3.31
CA PHE A 16 22.52 15.99 2.83
C PHE A 16 22.07 16.21 1.39
N VAL A 17 21.82 17.47 1.01
CA VAL A 17 21.45 17.85 -0.37
C VAL A 17 22.66 17.86 -1.30
N THR A 18 23.85 18.30 -0.83
CA THR A 18 25.07 18.34 -1.63
C THR A 18 25.80 17.00 -1.69
N GLY A 19 25.64 16.13 -0.68
CA GLY A 19 26.18 14.76 -0.71
C GLY A 19 25.51 13.84 -1.75
N ILE A 20 24.33 14.23 -2.27
CA ILE A 20 23.61 13.51 -3.34
C ILE A 20 24.03 13.99 -4.74
N SER A 21 24.82 15.05 -4.85
CA SER A 21 25.17 15.71 -6.13
C SER A 21 26.56 15.33 -6.64
N VAL A 22 27.02 14.10 -6.46
CA VAL A 22 28.03 13.57 -7.38
C VAL A 22 27.31 12.91 -8.55
N LEU A 23 26.64 13.74 -9.33
CA LEU A 23 26.22 13.42 -10.68
C LEU A 23 27.49 13.20 -11.52
N TYR A 24 27.84 11.93 -11.73
CA TYR A 24 28.57 11.59 -12.93
C TYR A 24 27.65 11.97 -14.09
N ALA A 25 28.05 12.95 -14.87
CA ALA A 25 27.54 13.16 -16.21
C ALA A 25 27.93 11.92 -17.05
N GLN A 26 27.21 10.82 -16.92
CA GLN A 26 27.21 9.77 -17.92
C GLN A 26 26.62 10.41 -19.17
N SER A 27 27.35 10.36 -20.25
CA SER A 27 26.94 10.91 -21.53
C SER A 27 25.76 10.09 -22.05
N ILE A 28 24.52 10.58 -21.80
CA ILE A 28 23.30 9.93 -22.23
C ILE A 28 23.23 10.03 -23.76
N THR A 29 23.20 8.89 -24.43
CA THR A 29 22.89 8.81 -25.85
C THR A 29 21.38 8.65 -26.00
N SER A 30 20.71 9.61 -26.62
CA SER A 30 19.28 9.52 -26.93
C SER A 30 19.05 9.53 -28.45
N ALA A 31 17.99 8.85 -28.86
CA ALA A 31 17.55 8.79 -30.25
C ALA A 31 16.05 9.02 -30.31
N SER A 32 15.59 9.88 -31.19
CA SER A 32 14.18 10.06 -31.51
C SER A 32 14.02 10.31 -33.02
N GLY A 33 12.92 9.85 -33.57
CA GLY A 33 12.68 9.96 -35.01
C GLY A 33 11.41 9.27 -35.43
N ILE A 34 11.28 9.09 -36.74
CA ILE A 34 10.15 8.41 -37.37
C ILE A 34 10.68 7.28 -38.23
N VAL A 35 10.04 6.10 -38.10
CA VAL A 35 10.28 4.97 -38.97
C VAL A 35 9.28 5.02 -40.09
N ARG A 36 9.75 4.87 -41.34
CA ARG A 36 8.91 4.90 -42.55
C ARG A 36 9.20 3.72 -43.48
N ASP A 37 8.21 3.33 -44.25
CA ASP A 37 8.37 2.42 -45.37
C ASP A 37 9.18 3.12 -46.46
N SER A 38 10.25 2.47 -46.97
CA SER A 38 11.14 3.04 -48.01
C SER A 38 10.51 3.19 -49.38
N VAL A 39 9.41 2.49 -49.66
CA VAL A 39 8.71 2.49 -50.96
C VAL A 39 7.54 3.47 -50.93
N SER A 40 6.68 3.40 -49.90
CA SER A 40 5.49 4.24 -49.80
C SER A 40 5.77 5.58 -49.13
N GLY A 41 6.85 5.71 -48.33
CA GLY A 41 7.16 6.90 -47.52
C GLY A 41 6.27 7.05 -46.29
N GLU A 42 5.33 6.15 -46.08
CA GLU A 42 4.40 6.23 -44.95
C GLU A 42 5.07 5.83 -43.63
N PRO A 43 4.64 6.42 -42.49
CA PRO A 43 5.16 6.06 -41.20
C PRO A 43 4.75 4.63 -40.83
N LEU A 44 5.67 3.91 -40.17
CA LEU A 44 5.48 2.53 -39.75
C LEU A 44 5.24 2.52 -38.22
N SER A 45 4.02 2.18 -37.81
CA SER A 45 3.65 2.00 -36.42
C SER A 45 4.07 0.62 -35.92
N TYR A 46 4.33 0.56 -34.57
CA TYR A 46 4.65 -0.68 -33.84
C TYR A 46 5.92 -1.39 -34.35
N VAL A 47 6.86 -0.65 -34.92
CA VAL A 47 8.19 -1.12 -35.28
C VAL A 47 9.05 -1.20 -34.03
N SER A 48 9.76 -2.30 -33.84
CA SER A 48 10.72 -2.46 -32.76
C SER A 48 11.99 -1.66 -33.07
N VAL A 49 12.34 -0.72 -32.20
CA VAL A 49 13.59 0.06 -32.25
C VAL A 49 14.38 -0.24 -30.99
N MET A 50 15.49 -0.94 -31.10
CA MET A 50 16.28 -1.41 -29.96
C MET A 50 17.76 -1.06 -30.13
N PHE A 51 18.46 -0.77 -29.04
CA PHE A 51 19.92 -0.76 -29.08
C PHE A 51 20.47 -2.18 -29.30
N GLU A 52 21.41 -2.33 -30.21
CA GLU A 52 21.99 -3.61 -30.57
C GLU A 52 22.58 -4.32 -29.34
N ASN A 53 22.31 -5.63 -29.25
CA ASN A 53 22.71 -6.47 -28.11
C ASN A 53 22.28 -5.93 -26.75
N SER A 54 21.14 -5.24 -26.69
CA SER A 54 20.59 -4.72 -25.46
C SER A 54 19.08 -4.92 -25.40
N THR A 55 18.51 -4.76 -24.21
CA THR A 55 17.07 -4.76 -23.99
C THR A 55 16.48 -3.34 -23.95
N ILE A 56 17.31 -2.32 -24.26
CA ILE A 56 16.85 -0.93 -24.31
C ILE A 56 16.25 -0.67 -25.67
N GLY A 57 14.93 -0.53 -25.71
CA GLY A 57 14.19 -0.32 -26.94
C GLY A 57 12.87 0.39 -26.72
N ALA A 58 12.26 0.80 -27.82
CA ALA A 58 10.92 1.35 -27.89
C ALA A 58 10.21 0.77 -29.11
N MET A 59 8.89 0.80 -29.09
CA MET A 59 8.08 0.60 -30.29
C MET A 59 7.64 1.96 -30.82
N THR A 60 7.54 2.08 -32.14
CA THR A 60 6.97 3.29 -32.76
C THR A 60 5.49 3.42 -32.41
N ASP A 61 5.02 4.65 -32.25
CA ASP A 61 3.60 4.96 -32.07
C ASP A 61 2.80 4.89 -33.38
N ASP A 62 1.52 5.32 -33.34
CA ASP A 62 0.63 5.32 -34.51
C ASP A 62 1.16 6.19 -35.68
N ASP A 63 1.97 7.21 -35.40
CA ASP A 63 2.60 8.10 -36.36
C ASP A 63 4.01 7.64 -36.77
N GLY A 64 4.41 6.43 -36.36
CA GLY A 64 5.72 5.85 -36.62
C GLY A 64 6.84 6.50 -35.81
N ALA A 65 6.53 7.35 -34.85
CA ALA A 65 7.52 8.05 -34.04
C ALA A 65 8.03 7.19 -32.89
N PHE A 66 9.33 7.33 -32.59
CA PHE A 66 9.98 6.67 -31.46
C PHE A 66 10.86 7.62 -30.68
N SER A 67 11.06 7.32 -29.40
CA SER A 67 12.04 8.01 -28.57
C SER A 67 12.59 7.05 -27.54
N LEU A 68 13.90 6.91 -27.44
CA LEU A 68 14.60 6.09 -26.49
C LEU A 68 15.96 6.69 -26.11
N GLN A 69 16.46 6.29 -24.96
CA GLN A 69 17.75 6.77 -24.47
C GLN A 69 18.49 5.67 -23.73
N ASN A 70 19.82 5.73 -23.75
CA ASN A 70 20.67 4.87 -22.94
C ASN A 70 21.81 5.68 -22.29
N ASP A 71 22.21 5.22 -21.14
CA ASP A 71 23.34 5.73 -20.35
C ASP A 71 24.58 4.82 -20.45
N LYS A 72 24.53 3.77 -21.28
CA LYS A 72 25.55 2.73 -21.43
C LYS A 72 26.51 2.98 -22.60
N GLY A 73 26.40 4.13 -23.23
CA GLY A 73 27.23 4.47 -24.40
C GLY A 73 26.95 3.65 -25.64
N LEU A 74 25.79 2.97 -25.72
CA LEU A 74 25.37 2.22 -26.91
C LEU A 74 25.06 3.18 -28.04
N THR A 75 25.59 2.87 -29.23
CA THR A 75 25.54 3.76 -30.40
C THR A 75 24.92 3.14 -31.65
N ARG A 76 24.42 1.91 -31.55
CA ARG A 76 23.83 1.22 -32.69
C ARG A 76 22.39 0.83 -32.37
N LEU A 77 21.44 1.30 -33.20
CA LEU A 77 20.03 0.90 -33.14
C LEU A 77 19.74 -0.17 -34.18
N VAL A 78 19.07 -1.22 -33.79
CA VAL A 78 18.44 -2.19 -34.66
C VAL A 78 16.95 -1.85 -34.76
N VAL A 79 16.49 -1.58 -35.96
CA VAL A 79 15.07 -1.28 -36.23
C VAL A 79 14.53 -2.46 -37.04
N SER A 80 13.52 -3.14 -36.49
CA SER A 80 12.96 -4.35 -37.06
C SER A 80 11.44 -4.35 -37.08
N SER A 81 10.84 -4.83 -38.13
CA SER A 81 9.39 -5.01 -38.26
C SER A 81 9.13 -6.25 -39.13
N LEU A 82 8.02 -6.94 -38.86
CA LEU A 82 7.64 -8.10 -39.63
C LEU A 82 7.34 -7.68 -41.07
N GLY A 83 7.93 -8.38 -42.03
CA GLY A 83 7.80 -8.06 -43.46
C GLY A 83 8.77 -6.98 -43.96
N TYR A 84 9.76 -6.60 -43.17
CA TYR A 84 10.79 -5.62 -43.52
C TYR A 84 12.19 -6.15 -43.19
N ASP A 85 13.19 -5.71 -43.97
CA ASP A 85 14.60 -5.95 -43.66
C ASP A 85 15.00 -5.18 -42.40
N ASN A 86 15.71 -5.85 -41.50
CA ASN A 86 16.25 -5.18 -40.29
C ASN A 86 17.24 -4.09 -40.71
N LYS A 87 17.14 -2.91 -40.11
CA LYS A 87 18.05 -1.80 -40.39
C LYS A 87 18.81 -1.40 -39.13
N VAL A 88 20.11 -1.27 -39.29
CA VAL A 88 21.01 -0.75 -38.22
C VAL A 88 21.28 0.73 -38.46
N VAL A 89 21.06 1.56 -37.43
CA VAL A 89 21.32 3.00 -37.45
C VAL A 89 22.41 3.31 -36.43
N ASN A 90 23.50 3.91 -36.87
CA ASN A 90 24.59 4.33 -36.00
C ASN A 90 24.30 5.73 -35.44
N LEU A 91 24.47 5.87 -34.14
CA LEU A 91 24.24 7.11 -33.39
C LEU A 91 25.58 7.73 -32.94
N LYS A 92 25.55 9.01 -32.64
CA LYS A 92 26.66 9.69 -31.99
C LYS A 92 26.57 9.47 -30.47
N ALA A 93 27.62 8.95 -29.88
CA ALA A 93 27.69 8.67 -28.45
C ALA A 93 27.55 9.95 -27.63
N GLY A 94 26.82 9.86 -26.51
CA GLY A 94 26.69 10.96 -25.57
C GLY A 94 25.94 12.19 -26.10
N GLN A 95 25.22 12.07 -27.20
CA GLN A 95 24.48 13.17 -27.82
C GLN A 95 22.99 12.82 -28.01
N LYS A 96 22.19 13.87 -28.20
CA LYS A 96 20.80 13.73 -28.60
C LYS A 96 20.74 13.58 -30.13
N ASN A 97 20.43 12.38 -30.60
CA ASN A 97 20.22 12.09 -32.03
C ASN A 97 18.71 12.25 -32.34
N ASN A 98 18.31 13.47 -32.63
CA ASN A 98 16.89 13.82 -32.87
C ASN A 98 16.55 13.81 -34.38
N ALA A 99 15.27 13.70 -34.69
CA ALA A 99 14.71 13.73 -36.04
C ALA A 99 15.30 12.67 -36.99
N LEU A 100 15.59 11.49 -36.47
CA LEU A 100 16.04 10.38 -37.29
C LEU A 100 14.90 9.95 -38.22
N ASN A 101 15.18 9.85 -39.50
CA ASN A 101 14.27 9.29 -40.48
C ASN A 101 14.76 7.89 -40.91
N VAL A 102 14.13 6.86 -40.34
CA VAL A 102 14.56 5.48 -40.59
C VAL A 102 13.65 4.85 -41.65
N LEU A 103 14.22 4.56 -42.80
CA LEU A 103 13.47 3.92 -43.88
C LEU A 103 13.71 2.40 -43.83
N LEU A 104 12.67 1.59 -43.60
CA LEU A 104 12.71 0.15 -43.68
C LEU A 104 12.32 -0.32 -45.07
N ARG A 105 13.06 -1.29 -45.63
CA ARG A 105 12.79 -1.87 -46.93
C ARG A 105 11.91 -3.10 -46.75
N PRO A 106 10.77 -3.21 -47.48
CA PRO A 106 9.97 -4.41 -47.45
C PRO A 106 10.78 -5.61 -47.95
N THR A 107 10.69 -6.74 -47.26
CA THR A 107 11.29 -7.99 -47.70
C THR A 107 10.51 -8.51 -48.95
N SER A 108 11.18 -8.67 -50.09
CA SER A 108 10.56 -9.20 -51.29
C SER A 108 10.39 -10.71 -51.19
N PHE A 109 9.17 -11.19 -50.91
CA PHE A 109 8.75 -12.50 -51.39
C PHE A 109 8.13 -12.29 -52.75
N GLU A 110 8.77 -12.87 -53.79
CA GLU A 110 8.21 -12.86 -55.14
C GLU A 110 6.88 -13.62 -55.14
N ILE A 111 5.76 -12.91 -55.27
CA ILE A 111 4.57 -13.31 -56.00
C ILE A 111 4.06 -12.04 -56.66
N ALA A 112 4.17 -12.03 -58.00
CA ALA A 112 3.65 -10.97 -58.85
C ALA A 112 2.13 -10.92 -58.79
N GLU A 113 1.61 -9.95 -58.06
CA GLU A 113 0.26 -9.43 -58.26
C GLU A 113 0.25 -7.96 -57.83
N VAL A 114 -0.27 -7.11 -58.71
CA VAL A 114 -0.43 -5.68 -58.45
C VAL A 114 -1.47 -5.52 -57.36
N VAL A 115 -1.04 -5.51 -56.14
CA VAL A 115 -1.91 -5.14 -55.01
C VAL A 115 -1.83 -3.63 -54.83
N VAL A 116 -2.90 -2.95 -55.22
CA VAL A 116 -3.19 -1.58 -54.78
C VAL A 116 -3.25 -1.63 -53.25
N LYS A 117 -2.19 -1.17 -52.58
CA LYS A 117 -2.18 -1.08 -51.12
C LYS A 117 -3.23 -0.05 -50.70
N PRO A 118 -4.25 -0.43 -49.88
CA PRO A 118 -5.21 0.55 -49.35
C PRO A 118 -4.47 1.55 -48.45
N LYS A 119 -4.90 2.80 -48.48
CA LYS A 119 -4.50 3.83 -47.48
C LYS A 119 -4.64 3.21 -46.11
N ARG A 120 -3.65 3.42 -45.22
CA ARG A 120 -3.73 2.97 -43.81
C ARG A 120 -5.02 3.51 -43.24
N GLU A 121 -5.98 2.66 -43.00
CA GLU A 121 -7.20 3.01 -42.32
C GLU A 121 -6.86 3.29 -40.86
N LYS A 122 -7.39 4.40 -40.38
CA LYS A 122 -7.36 4.73 -38.93
C LYS A 122 -8.01 3.56 -38.18
N TYR A 123 -7.38 3.07 -37.08
CA TYR A 123 -7.94 1.97 -36.30
C TYR A 123 -9.44 2.16 -36.09
N SER A 124 -10.24 1.23 -36.54
CA SER A 124 -11.68 1.17 -36.32
C SER A 124 -12.02 -0.02 -35.44
N ARG A 125 -13.02 0.15 -34.59
CA ARG A 125 -13.62 -0.97 -33.86
C ARG A 125 -14.73 -1.64 -34.64
N LYS A 126 -15.30 -0.90 -35.59
CA LYS A 126 -16.39 -1.40 -36.44
C LYS A 126 -15.78 -2.26 -37.55
N ASP A 127 -16.37 -3.42 -37.79
CA ASP A 127 -15.98 -4.38 -38.83
C ASP A 127 -14.49 -4.83 -38.70
N ASN A 128 -13.98 -4.93 -37.46
CA ASN A 128 -12.61 -5.31 -37.16
C ASN A 128 -12.56 -6.78 -36.71
N PRO A 129 -11.92 -7.69 -37.48
CA PRO A 129 -11.86 -9.12 -37.14
C PRO A 129 -11.25 -9.41 -35.78
N ALA A 130 -10.26 -8.61 -35.34
CA ALA A 130 -9.66 -8.74 -34.03
C ALA A 130 -10.64 -8.39 -32.92
N VAL A 131 -11.51 -7.39 -33.14
CA VAL A 131 -12.56 -7.00 -32.18
C VAL A 131 -13.65 -8.07 -32.13
N GLU A 132 -14.03 -8.64 -33.25
CA GLU A 132 -15.02 -9.74 -33.29
C GLU A 132 -14.48 -11.01 -32.61
N LEU A 133 -13.19 -11.33 -32.82
CA LEU A 133 -12.55 -12.45 -32.14
C LEU A 133 -12.57 -12.25 -30.61
N ILE A 134 -12.12 -11.07 -30.11
CA ILE A 134 -12.09 -10.83 -28.66
C ILE A 134 -13.47 -10.81 -28.02
N LYS A 135 -14.51 -10.38 -28.73
CA LYS A 135 -15.90 -10.50 -28.26
C LYS A 135 -16.29 -11.96 -28.04
N LYS A 136 -15.97 -12.85 -28.98
CA LYS A 136 -16.21 -14.30 -28.86
C LYS A 136 -15.47 -14.89 -27.66
N VAL A 137 -14.19 -14.50 -27.46
CA VAL A 137 -13.42 -14.92 -26.28
C VAL A 137 -14.10 -14.46 -24.99
N ILE A 138 -14.61 -13.23 -24.94
CA ILE A 138 -15.32 -12.67 -23.78
C ILE A 138 -16.65 -13.40 -23.55
N GLU A 139 -17.37 -13.76 -24.59
CA GLU A 139 -18.62 -14.54 -24.50
C GLU A 139 -18.37 -15.93 -23.90
N HIS A 140 -17.30 -16.62 -24.33
CA HIS A 140 -16.97 -17.99 -23.90
C HIS A 140 -16.05 -18.03 -22.66
N LYS A 141 -15.60 -16.88 -22.12
CA LYS A 141 -14.63 -16.88 -21.02
C LYS A 141 -15.12 -17.57 -19.75
N ASN A 142 -16.43 -17.55 -19.50
CA ASN A 142 -17.01 -18.21 -18.32
C ASN A 142 -17.02 -19.74 -18.46
N ASP A 143 -17.03 -20.26 -19.67
CA ASP A 143 -16.97 -21.70 -19.94
C ASP A 143 -15.53 -22.20 -19.90
N ASN A 144 -14.58 -21.32 -20.25
CA ASN A 144 -13.15 -21.62 -20.32
C ASN A 144 -12.37 -21.35 -19.03
N ARG A 145 -13.03 -20.88 -17.96
CA ARG A 145 -12.39 -20.66 -16.67
C ARG A 145 -12.66 -21.81 -15.70
N ILE A 146 -11.68 -22.13 -14.90
CA ILE A 146 -11.80 -23.25 -13.94
C ILE A 146 -12.91 -23.00 -12.91
N GLU A 147 -13.18 -21.74 -12.53
CA GLU A 147 -14.24 -21.38 -11.58
C GLU A 147 -15.67 -21.60 -12.13
N ALA A 148 -15.80 -22.11 -13.37
CA ALA A 148 -17.06 -22.66 -13.87
C ALA A 148 -17.44 -23.94 -13.13
N LYS A 149 -16.48 -24.71 -12.66
CA LYS A 149 -16.68 -25.92 -11.84
C LYS A 149 -17.27 -25.56 -10.49
N ASP A 150 -18.06 -26.47 -9.94
CA ASP A 150 -18.68 -26.28 -8.63
C ASP A 150 -17.64 -26.28 -7.49
N GLU A 151 -16.69 -27.21 -7.57
CA GLU A 151 -15.56 -27.30 -6.63
C GLU A 151 -14.30 -27.78 -7.37
N TYR A 152 -13.14 -27.33 -6.88
CA TYR A 152 -11.87 -27.90 -7.26
C TYR A 152 -10.80 -27.69 -6.18
N GLN A 153 -9.78 -28.50 -6.24
CA GLN A 153 -8.52 -28.32 -5.54
C GLN A 153 -7.33 -28.40 -6.49
N SER A 154 -6.24 -27.75 -6.14
CA SER A 154 -4.94 -27.86 -6.82
C SER A 154 -3.80 -27.69 -5.84
N GLU A 155 -2.68 -28.35 -6.11
CA GLU A 155 -1.42 -28.06 -5.43
C GLU A 155 -0.70 -26.94 -6.17
N VAL A 156 -0.19 -25.96 -5.40
CA VAL A 156 0.55 -24.82 -5.95
C VAL A 156 1.92 -24.76 -5.31
N TYR A 157 2.95 -24.86 -6.13
CA TYR A 157 4.31 -24.49 -5.77
C TYR A 157 4.56 -23.05 -6.19
N GLU A 158 4.97 -22.22 -5.24
CA GLU A 158 5.33 -20.84 -5.49
C GLU A 158 6.78 -20.58 -5.08
N LYS A 159 7.54 -19.91 -5.96
CA LYS A 159 8.87 -19.40 -5.68
C LYS A 159 8.93 -17.91 -6.02
N LEU A 160 9.28 -17.08 -5.03
CA LEU A 160 9.55 -15.65 -5.20
C LEU A 160 11.02 -15.40 -4.92
N SER A 161 11.77 -15.01 -5.94
CA SER A 161 13.16 -14.58 -5.83
C SER A 161 13.27 -13.07 -6.02
N MET A 162 14.08 -12.42 -5.17
CA MET A 162 14.42 -11.01 -5.28
C MET A 162 15.92 -10.85 -5.47
N SER A 163 16.31 -10.01 -6.42
CA SER A 163 17.70 -9.81 -6.80
C SER A 163 17.98 -8.33 -7.07
N LEU A 164 19.20 -7.89 -6.86
CA LEU A 164 19.67 -6.62 -7.40
C LEU A 164 19.89 -6.79 -8.91
N ASP A 165 19.22 -5.97 -9.73
CA ASP A 165 19.30 -6.03 -11.20
C ASP A 165 20.47 -5.21 -11.74
N ASP A 166 21.08 -5.66 -12.85
CA ASP A 166 22.25 -5.02 -13.48
C ASP A 166 23.38 -4.74 -12.46
N PHE A 167 23.58 -5.71 -11.55
CA PHE A 167 24.52 -5.58 -10.46
C PHE A 167 25.95 -5.88 -10.92
N ASN A 168 26.64 -4.84 -11.38
CA ASN A 168 28.06 -4.93 -11.78
C ASN A 168 28.89 -3.84 -11.08
N PRO A 169 29.05 -3.91 -9.73
CA PRO A 169 29.75 -2.89 -8.99
C PRO A 169 31.25 -2.91 -9.29
N ASN A 170 31.84 -1.73 -9.48
CA ASN A 170 33.30 -1.60 -9.51
C ASN A 170 33.85 -1.72 -8.08
N LEU A 171 34.01 -2.97 -7.63
CA LEU A 171 34.42 -3.31 -6.27
C LEU A 171 35.92 -2.94 -5.99
N GLU A 172 36.65 -2.52 -7.01
CA GLU A 172 38.04 -2.11 -6.85
C GLU A 172 38.25 -0.62 -6.61
N LYS A 173 37.19 0.18 -6.82
CA LYS A 173 37.21 1.63 -6.82
C LYS A 173 37.62 2.26 -5.48
N ASN A 174 37.31 1.61 -4.35
CA ASN A 174 37.75 2.09 -3.03
C ASN A 174 37.98 0.95 -2.02
N LYS A 175 38.69 1.25 -0.92
CA LYS A 175 39.00 0.28 0.14
C LYS A 175 37.77 -0.35 0.79
N PHE A 176 36.63 0.37 0.83
CA PHE A 176 35.40 -0.11 1.40
C PHE A 176 34.77 -1.20 0.51
N LEU A 177 34.64 -0.95 -0.79
CA LEU A 177 34.08 -1.89 -1.76
C LEU A 177 34.92 -3.13 -1.98
N LYS A 178 36.24 -3.02 -1.80
CA LYS A 178 37.17 -4.18 -1.90
C LYS A 178 36.83 -5.31 -0.95
N LYS A 179 36.19 -5.01 0.22
CA LYS A 179 35.76 -6.04 1.19
C LYS A 179 34.62 -6.93 0.67
N PHE A 180 33.96 -6.53 -0.41
CA PHE A 180 32.85 -7.23 -1.01
C PHE A 180 33.19 -7.96 -2.32
N LYS A 181 34.51 -8.15 -2.64
CA LYS A 181 34.95 -8.80 -3.88
C LYS A 181 34.35 -10.20 -4.09
N PHE A 182 34.11 -10.94 -3.01
CA PHE A 182 33.53 -12.28 -3.04
C PHE A 182 32.13 -12.30 -3.66
N ILE A 183 31.37 -11.19 -3.67
CA ILE A 183 30.04 -11.10 -4.27
C ILE A 183 30.05 -11.51 -5.75
N LYS A 184 31.17 -11.29 -6.48
CA LYS A 184 31.28 -11.68 -7.88
C LYS A 184 31.04 -13.17 -8.13
N ASN A 185 31.31 -14.03 -7.14
CA ASN A 185 31.11 -15.48 -7.24
C ASN A 185 29.63 -15.89 -7.15
N TYR A 186 28.76 -14.96 -6.70
CA TYR A 186 27.32 -15.19 -6.49
C TYR A 186 26.45 -14.50 -7.54
N LEU A 187 27.06 -13.87 -8.55
CA LEU A 187 26.32 -13.27 -9.66
C LEU A 187 25.72 -14.36 -10.54
N ASP A 188 24.47 -14.13 -10.94
CA ASP A 188 23.72 -14.92 -11.90
C ASP A 188 23.30 -14.02 -13.07
N THR A 189 22.65 -14.59 -14.07
CA THR A 189 22.10 -13.87 -15.22
C THR A 189 20.60 -13.86 -15.17
N SER A 190 20.00 -12.69 -15.30
CA SER A 190 18.53 -12.53 -15.35
C SER A 190 17.96 -13.16 -16.61
N GLU A 191 16.97 -14.02 -16.45
CA GLU A 191 16.19 -14.57 -17.58
C GLU A 191 15.33 -13.51 -18.27
N PHE A 192 15.03 -12.43 -17.55
CA PHE A 192 14.18 -11.36 -18.06
C PHE A 192 14.90 -10.41 -19.02
N ASN A 193 16.17 -10.09 -18.74
CA ASN A 193 16.89 -9.06 -19.51
C ASN A 193 18.35 -9.40 -19.82
N GLY A 194 18.82 -10.61 -19.48
CA GLY A 194 20.17 -11.08 -19.76
C GLY A 194 21.29 -10.37 -18.96
N LYS A 195 20.94 -9.54 -17.97
CA LYS A 195 21.91 -8.77 -17.19
C LYS A 195 22.36 -9.53 -15.94
N PRO A 196 23.53 -9.18 -15.38
CA PRO A 196 23.99 -9.78 -14.13
C PRO A 196 23.09 -9.37 -12.98
N ILE A 197 22.67 -10.35 -12.17
CA ILE A 197 21.85 -10.16 -10.99
C ILE A 197 22.55 -10.75 -9.76
N LEU A 198 22.29 -10.15 -8.61
CA LEU A 198 22.67 -10.71 -7.30
C LEU A 198 21.40 -11.05 -6.53
N THR A 199 21.12 -12.34 -6.38
CA THR A 199 19.96 -12.81 -5.59
C THR A 199 20.20 -12.50 -4.11
N ILE A 200 19.21 -11.87 -3.48
CA ILE A 200 19.27 -11.43 -2.08
C ILE A 200 18.17 -12.07 -1.21
N SER A 201 17.14 -12.65 -1.82
CA SER A 201 16.08 -13.36 -1.13
C SER A 201 15.44 -14.41 -2.02
N VAL A 202 15.09 -15.55 -1.43
CA VAL A 202 14.29 -16.62 -2.04
C VAL A 202 13.25 -17.09 -1.04
N ARG A 203 12.00 -17.13 -1.47
CA ARG A 203 10.86 -17.67 -0.72
C ARG A 203 10.23 -18.77 -1.52
N GLU A 204 9.94 -19.88 -0.86
CA GLU A 204 9.27 -21.03 -1.45
C GLU A 204 8.06 -21.39 -0.60
N THR A 205 6.96 -21.75 -1.25
CA THR A 205 5.74 -22.20 -0.58
C THR A 205 5.11 -23.34 -1.37
N ILE A 206 4.63 -24.37 -0.70
CA ILE A 206 3.78 -25.41 -1.26
C ILE A 206 2.47 -25.37 -0.51
N SER A 207 1.38 -25.24 -1.25
CA SER A 207 0.04 -25.11 -0.68
C SER A 207 -1.00 -25.85 -1.52
N ASP A 208 -2.05 -26.32 -0.86
CA ASP A 208 -3.26 -26.75 -1.55
C ASP A 208 -4.25 -25.60 -1.58
N GLN A 209 -4.74 -25.29 -2.78
CA GLN A 209 -5.78 -24.29 -3.00
C GLN A 209 -7.10 -24.98 -3.29
N TYR A 210 -8.14 -24.51 -2.62
CA TYR A 210 -9.51 -25.03 -2.73
C TYR A 210 -10.45 -23.92 -3.12
N TYR A 211 -11.35 -24.24 -4.02
CA TYR A 211 -12.40 -23.35 -4.49
C TYR A 211 -13.75 -24.05 -4.45
N ARG A 212 -14.78 -23.33 -4.02
CA ARG A 212 -16.19 -23.71 -4.11
C ARG A 212 -17.02 -22.55 -4.64
N LYS A 213 -17.88 -22.84 -5.60
CA LYS A 213 -18.71 -21.85 -6.29
C LYS A 213 -19.92 -21.43 -5.45
N HIS A 214 -20.58 -22.37 -4.78
CA HIS A 214 -21.79 -22.11 -4.00
C HIS A 214 -21.79 -22.84 -2.64
N PRO A 215 -21.86 -22.11 -1.48
CA PRO A 215 -21.55 -20.69 -1.36
C PRO A 215 -20.08 -20.42 -1.73
N LYS A 216 -19.82 -19.31 -2.39
CA LYS A 216 -18.47 -19.00 -2.86
C LYS A 216 -17.50 -18.99 -1.70
N ALA A 217 -16.48 -19.82 -1.78
CA ALA A 217 -15.44 -19.93 -0.78
C ALA A 217 -14.10 -20.29 -1.44
N GLU A 218 -13.03 -19.71 -0.91
CA GLU A 218 -11.66 -20.00 -1.31
C GLU A 218 -10.85 -20.29 -0.06
N LYS A 219 -10.06 -21.36 -0.07
CA LYS A 219 -9.20 -21.76 1.03
C LYS A 219 -7.82 -22.12 0.50
N THR A 220 -6.80 -21.76 1.26
CA THR A 220 -5.40 -22.12 0.99
C THR A 220 -4.83 -22.78 2.23
N ILE A 221 -4.32 -23.99 2.11
CA ILE A 221 -3.65 -24.73 3.19
C ILE A 221 -2.16 -24.82 2.84
N THR A 222 -1.33 -24.05 3.53
CA THR A 222 0.12 -24.05 3.35
C THR A 222 0.74 -25.27 4.03
N LYS A 223 1.32 -26.17 3.24
CA LYS A 223 1.97 -27.42 3.67
C LYS A 223 3.45 -27.23 3.98
N ALA A 224 4.12 -26.38 3.23
CA ALA A 224 5.53 -26.10 3.41
C ALA A 224 5.83 -24.63 3.05
N LYS A 225 6.72 -24.02 3.85
CA LYS A 225 7.17 -22.65 3.66
C LYS A 225 8.64 -22.52 4.03
N ARG A 226 9.45 -21.93 3.14
CA ARG A 226 10.85 -21.67 3.36
C ARG A 226 11.19 -20.24 2.94
N GLN A 227 11.97 -19.57 3.76
CA GLN A 227 12.43 -18.21 3.48
C GLN A 227 13.91 -18.10 3.77
N GLN A 228 14.67 -17.67 2.77
CA GLN A 228 16.11 -17.42 2.84
C GLN A 228 16.40 -16.01 2.31
N GLY A 229 17.27 -15.26 2.95
CA GLY A 229 17.63 -13.95 2.41
C GLY A 229 17.63 -12.80 3.43
N ILE A 230 17.96 -11.62 2.90
CA ILE A 230 18.04 -10.38 3.69
C ILE A 230 16.67 -9.98 4.22
N ASP A 231 15.63 -10.20 3.45
CA ASP A 231 14.25 -9.88 3.83
C ASP A 231 13.78 -10.61 5.09
N LYS A 232 14.24 -11.85 5.33
CA LYS A 232 14.01 -12.57 6.58
C LYS A 232 14.59 -11.80 7.78
N THR A 233 15.76 -11.20 7.60
CA THR A 233 16.41 -10.38 8.65
C THR A 233 15.66 -9.07 8.91
N LEU A 234 15.10 -8.46 7.88
CA LEU A 234 14.38 -7.18 7.96
C LEU A 234 12.90 -7.34 8.31
N ASP A 235 12.33 -8.55 8.17
CA ASP A 235 10.89 -8.78 8.40
C ASP A 235 10.54 -8.65 9.88
N ASP A 236 9.64 -7.71 10.20
CA ASP A 236 9.17 -7.46 11.54
C ASP A 236 7.78 -8.09 11.72
N GLY A 237 7.77 -9.28 12.32
CA GLY A 237 6.53 -10.01 12.60
C GLY A 237 5.72 -10.40 11.36
N GLY A 238 6.36 -10.56 10.20
CA GLY A 238 5.69 -10.93 8.95
C GLY A 238 5.23 -9.75 8.08
N ALA A 239 5.61 -8.50 8.41
CA ALA A 239 5.22 -7.31 7.67
C ALA A 239 5.65 -7.33 6.21
N ILE A 240 6.92 -7.62 5.96
CA ILE A 240 7.46 -7.69 4.61
C ILE A 240 6.81 -8.84 3.85
N THR A 241 6.64 -9.99 4.52
CA THR A 241 5.98 -11.16 3.94
C THR A 241 4.57 -10.82 3.49
N ALA A 242 3.73 -10.26 4.35
CA ALA A 242 2.34 -9.92 4.02
C ALA A 242 2.24 -8.88 2.89
N ASN A 243 3.17 -7.90 2.86
CA ASN A 243 3.24 -6.92 1.77
C ASN A 243 3.60 -7.57 0.44
N LEU A 244 4.57 -8.48 0.43
CA LEU A 244 4.96 -9.18 -0.80
C LEU A 244 3.84 -10.09 -1.31
N GLU A 245 3.15 -10.81 -0.44
CA GLU A 245 1.99 -11.64 -0.81
C GLU A 245 0.86 -10.82 -1.45
N GLU A 246 0.61 -9.59 -1.01
CA GLU A 246 -0.40 -8.74 -1.61
C GLU A 246 0.09 -8.04 -2.90
N ILE A 247 1.37 -7.68 -2.98
CA ILE A 247 1.99 -7.09 -4.17
C ILE A 247 2.03 -8.09 -5.32
N PHE A 248 2.39 -9.36 -5.02
CA PHE A 248 2.52 -10.46 -5.97
C PHE A 248 1.32 -11.41 -5.95
N LYS A 249 0.13 -10.88 -5.76
CA LYS A 249 -1.10 -11.65 -5.80
C LYS A 249 -1.29 -12.30 -7.17
N GLY A 250 -1.78 -13.55 -7.17
CA GLY A 250 -2.05 -14.28 -8.42
C GLY A 250 -3.02 -13.53 -9.35
N VAL A 251 -2.75 -13.64 -10.62
CA VAL A 251 -3.49 -12.94 -11.67
C VAL A 251 -4.55 -13.85 -12.27
N ASN A 252 -5.79 -13.35 -12.38
CA ASN A 252 -6.85 -13.99 -13.14
C ASN A 252 -7.26 -13.07 -14.29
N ILE A 253 -6.90 -13.45 -15.53
CA ILE A 253 -7.21 -12.66 -16.73
C ILE A 253 -8.71 -12.64 -17.05
N PHE A 254 -9.46 -13.65 -16.61
CA PHE A 254 -10.89 -13.78 -16.87
C PHE A 254 -11.74 -12.82 -16.02
N ASP A 255 -11.18 -12.25 -14.96
CA ASP A 255 -11.84 -11.20 -14.19
C ASP A 255 -11.87 -9.88 -14.98
N ASN A 256 -12.81 -9.01 -14.66
CA ASN A 256 -12.91 -7.69 -15.30
C ASN A 256 -11.73 -6.78 -14.94
N ASN A 257 -11.14 -6.98 -13.77
CA ASN A 257 -9.98 -6.23 -13.30
C ASN A 257 -8.93 -7.19 -12.73
N ILE A 258 -7.68 -6.96 -13.09
CA ILE A 258 -6.51 -7.67 -12.56
C ILE A 258 -5.94 -6.85 -11.40
N ASN A 259 -5.86 -7.46 -10.22
CA ASN A 259 -5.32 -6.84 -9.02
C ASN A 259 -3.85 -7.21 -8.89
N ILE A 260 -2.96 -6.25 -9.07
CA ILE A 260 -1.51 -6.43 -8.90
C ILE A 260 -0.85 -5.11 -8.45
N LEU A 261 0.23 -5.19 -7.69
CA LEU A 261 0.94 -4.00 -7.18
C LEU A 261 0.00 -3.04 -6.43
N LEU A 262 -0.95 -3.56 -5.67
CA LEU A 262 -1.96 -2.81 -4.92
C LEU A 262 -2.83 -1.87 -5.79
N ASN A 263 -2.93 -2.14 -7.09
CA ASN A 263 -3.74 -1.39 -8.05
C ASN A 263 -4.65 -2.32 -8.84
N ARG A 264 -5.68 -1.75 -9.45
CA ARG A 264 -6.58 -2.44 -10.36
C ARG A 264 -6.32 -2.03 -11.80
N PHE A 265 -5.98 -3.01 -12.61
CA PHE A 265 -5.79 -2.88 -14.05
C PHE A 265 -7.00 -3.44 -14.77
N VAL A 266 -7.42 -2.82 -15.86
CA VAL A 266 -8.46 -3.39 -16.71
C VAL A 266 -7.92 -4.64 -17.39
N SER A 267 -8.66 -5.76 -17.28
CA SER A 267 -8.33 -6.97 -18.02
C SER A 267 -8.59 -6.78 -19.53
N PRO A 268 -7.74 -7.32 -20.42
CA PRO A 268 -8.05 -7.37 -21.85
C PRO A 268 -9.28 -8.25 -22.16
N LEU A 269 -9.76 -9.04 -21.20
CA LEU A 269 -10.99 -9.84 -21.29
C LEU A 269 -12.15 -9.24 -20.46
N SER A 270 -12.04 -7.96 -20.03
CA SER A 270 -13.13 -7.30 -19.29
C SER A 270 -14.42 -7.27 -20.09
N SER A 271 -15.48 -7.82 -19.54
CA SER A 271 -16.80 -7.86 -20.21
C SER A 271 -17.39 -6.46 -20.44
N THR A 272 -16.99 -5.48 -19.63
CA THR A 272 -17.55 -4.12 -19.67
C THR A 272 -16.65 -3.10 -20.34
N LEU A 273 -15.34 -3.26 -20.25
CA LEU A 273 -14.39 -2.22 -20.64
C LEU A 273 -13.43 -2.65 -21.76
N ALA A 274 -13.21 -3.95 -22.00
CA ALA A 274 -12.14 -4.43 -22.88
C ALA A 274 -12.15 -3.75 -24.26
N VAL A 275 -13.26 -3.81 -24.99
CA VAL A 275 -13.37 -3.27 -26.35
C VAL A 275 -13.24 -1.75 -26.41
N SER A 276 -13.64 -1.03 -25.34
CA SER A 276 -13.51 0.44 -25.27
C SER A 276 -12.13 0.88 -24.80
N TYR A 277 -11.48 0.04 -24.02
CA TYR A 277 -10.24 0.37 -23.32
C TYR A 277 -8.99 -0.01 -24.12
N TYR A 278 -9.10 -1.06 -24.98
CA TYR A 278 -8.00 -1.59 -25.76
C TYR A 278 -8.24 -1.49 -27.26
N LYS A 279 -7.14 -1.49 -28.03
CA LYS A 279 -7.09 -1.76 -29.45
C LYS A 279 -6.54 -3.17 -29.64
N TYR A 280 -7.14 -3.96 -30.51
CA TYR A 280 -6.77 -5.36 -30.78
C TYR A 280 -6.31 -5.56 -32.22
N TYR A 281 -5.30 -6.41 -32.40
CA TYR A 281 -4.70 -6.69 -33.71
C TYR A 281 -4.41 -8.19 -33.85
N ILE A 282 -4.91 -8.85 -34.87
CA ILE A 282 -4.50 -10.21 -35.25
C ILE A 282 -3.11 -10.10 -35.88
N MET A 283 -2.13 -10.79 -35.27
CA MET A 283 -0.75 -10.80 -35.73
C MET A 283 -0.46 -11.97 -36.66
N ASP A 284 -0.80 -13.20 -36.22
CA ASP A 284 -0.50 -14.43 -36.94
C ASP A 284 -1.37 -15.57 -36.38
N THR A 285 -1.24 -16.74 -37.03
CA THR A 285 -1.71 -18.02 -36.53
C THR A 285 -0.51 -18.91 -36.26
N VAL A 286 -0.37 -19.32 -34.99
CA VAL A 286 0.81 -20.03 -34.47
C VAL A 286 0.42 -21.33 -33.82
N ASP A 287 1.33 -22.28 -33.75
CA ASP A 287 1.21 -23.49 -32.92
C ASP A 287 1.76 -23.19 -31.50
N VAL A 288 0.96 -23.44 -30.49
CA VAL A 288 1.36 -23.32 -29.10
C VAL A 288 1.19 -24.68 -28.42
N ALA A 289 2.28 -25.39 -28.21
CA ALA A 289 2.30 -26.72 -27.60
C ALA A 289 1.24 -27.69 -28.20
N GLY A 290 1.16 -27.76 -29.52
CA GLY A 290 0.29 -28.66 -30.28
C GLY A 290 -1.13 -28.12 -30.58
N ASP A 291 -1.50 -26.96 -30.03
CA ASP A 291 -2.78 -26.31 -30.35
C ASP A 291 -2.58 -25.15 -31.34
N LYS A 292 -3.35 -25.11 -32.44
CA LYS A 292 -3.37 -23.96 -33.35
C LYS A 292 -4.07 -22.78 -32.66
N CYS A 293 -3.37 -21.66 -32.55
CA CYS A 293 -3.85 -20.45 -31.87
C CYS A 293 -3.72 -19.22 -32.77
N VAL A 294 -4.68 -18.30 -32.63
CA VAL A 294 -4.52 -16.93 -33.14
C VAL A 294 -3.67 -16.15 -32.15
N ASP A 295 -2.59 -15.53 -32.60
CA ASP A 295 -1.79 -14.57 -31.88
C ASP A 295 -2.48 -13.19 -31.95
N LEU A 296 -3.15 -12.78 -30.90
CA LEU A 296 -3.88 -11.52 -30.80
C LEU A 296 -3.11 -10.53 -29.93
N ALA A 297 -2.56 -9.49 -30.54
CA ALA A 297 -1.93 -8.40 -29.82
C ALA A 297 -2.96 -7.38 -29.35
N PHE A 298 -2.68 -6.73 -28.21
CA PHE A 298 -3.52 -5.65 -27.70
C PHE A 298 -2.70 -4.55 -27.01
N VAL A 299 -3.22 -3.31 -27.09
CA VAL A 299 -2.61 -2.13 -26.46
C VAL A 299 -3.71 -1.23 -25.89
N PRO A 300 -3.50 -0.54 -24.75
CA PRO A 300 -4.50 0.37 -24.22
C PRO A 300 -4.62 1.61 -25.11
N VAL A 301 -5.82 2.18 -25.22
CA VAL A 301 -6.07 3.44 -25.94
C VAL A 301 -5.26 4.60 -25.32
N ASN A 302 -5.11 4.61 -24.02
CA ASN A 302 -4.25 5.54 -23.30
C ASN A 302 -3.16 4.77 -22.53
N SER A 303 -1.91 4.91 -22.95
CA SER A 303 -0.76 4.20 -22.38
C SER A 303 -0.41 4.61 -20.95
N GLN A 304 -0.96 5.70 -20.42
CA GLN A 304 -0.76 6.11 -19.04
C GLN A 304 -1.82 5.55 -18.08
N SER A 305 -2.89 4.99 -18.61
CA SER A 305 -3.95 4.36 -17.82
C SER A 305 -3.53 2.97 -17.31
N TYR A 306 -4.17 2.50 -16.24
CA TYR A 306 -3.92 1.19 -15.64
C TYR A 306 -4.46 0.05 -16.53
N GLY A 307 -3.72 -0.27 -17.56
CA GLY A 307 -3.96 -1.35 -18.51
C GLY A 307 -2.63 -1.96 -18.93
N PHE A 308 -2.71 -3.00 -19.75
CA PHE A 308 -1.56 -3.76 -20.23
C PHE A 308 -1.38 -3.62 -21.73
N THR A 309 -0.17 -3.79 -22.20
CA THR A 309 0.11 -4.21 -23.58
C THR A 309 0.42 -5.70 -23.56
N GLY A 310 0.12 -6.43 -24.62
CA GLY A 310 0.45 -7.85 -24.60
C GLY A 310 -0.10 -8.65 -25.75
N ARG A 311 -0.11 -9.98 -25.56
CA ARG A 311 -0.60 -10.97 -26.53
C ARG A 311 -1.47 -12.00 -25.85
N LEU A 312 -2.48 -12.45 -26.54
CA LEU A 312 -3.35 -13.57 -26.21
C LEU A 312 -3.23 -14.61 -27.31
N TYR A 313 -2.99 -15.84 -26.93
CA TYR A 313 -2.98 -16.99 -27.84
C TYR A 313 -4.30 -17.74 -27.69
N ILE A 314 -5.18 -17.59 -28.65
CA ILE A 314 -6.58 -18.02 -28.62
C ILE A 314 -6.74 -19.25 -29.49
N THR A 315 -7.29 -20.35 -28.94
CA THR A 315 -7.47 -21.60 -29.68
C THR A 315 -8.46 -21.47 -30.84
N LEU A 316 -8.20 -22.20 -31.97
CA LEU A 316 -9.03 -22.25 -33.16
C LEU A 316 -9.98 -23.44 -33.18
N ASP A 317 -10.20 -24.10 -32.06
CA ASP A 317 -11.07 -25.27 -31.93
C ASP A 317 -12.58 -24.95 -31.75
N GLY A 318 -12.94 -23.68 -31.87
CA GLY A 318 -14.32 -23.20 -31.70
C GLY A 318 -14.68 -22.86 -30.26
N ASN A 319 -13.83 -23.19 -29.28
CA ASN A 319 -14.05 -22.87 -27.86
C ASN A 319 -13.54 -21.47 -27.48
N TYR A 320 -12.70 -20.85 -28.32
CA TYR A 320 -12.10 -19.52 -28.09
C TYR A 320 -11.38 -19.42 -26.75
N ALA A 321 -10.74 -20.52 -26.33
CA ALA A 321 -10.00 -20.56 -25.08
C ALA A 321 -8.67 -19.80 -25.19
N VAL A 322 -8.24 -19.19 -24.09
CA VAL A 322 -6.91 -18.58 -23.98
C VAL A 322 -5.92 -19.66 -23.56
N LYS A 323 -5.05 -20.11 -24.46
CA LYS A 323 -4.01 -21.12 -24.19
C LYS A 323 -2.82 -20.53 -23.43
N LYS A 324 -2.45 -19.30 -23.79
CA LYS A 324 -1.32 -18.57 -23.20
C LYS A 324 -1.57 -17.08 -23.31
N PHE A 325 -1.00 -16.31 -22.37
CA PHE A 325 -0.96 -14.87 -22.53
C PHE A 325 0.34 -14.25 -22.01
N LEU A 326 0.63 -13.09 -22.55
CA LEU A 326 1.67 -12.17 -22.10
C LEU A 326 1.04 -10.82 -21.78
N LEU A 327 1.24 -10.30 -20.57
CA LEU A 327 0.89 -8.94 -20.18
C LEU A 327 2.15 -8.17 -19.83
N ASN A 328 2.29 -6.95 -20.36
CA ASN A 328 3.37 -6.03 -20.00
C ASN A 328 2.76 -4.69 -19.63
N THR A 329 3.40 -3.95 -18.73
CA THR A 329 3.03 -2.55 -18.50
C THR A 329 3.49 -1.68 -19.65
N PRO A 330 2.65 -0.74 -20.14
CA PRO A 330 3.09 0.28 -21.08
C PRO A 330 4.25 1.11 -20.53
N ALA A 331 5.20 1.49 -21.38
CA ALA A 331 6.39 2.25 -20.96
C ALA A 331 6.07 3.59 -20.28
N ASN A 332 4.93 4.20 -20.61
CA ASN A 332 4.51 5.50 -20.11
C ASN A 332 3.45 5.43 -18.99
N ILE A 333 3.16 4.24 -18.47
CA ILE A 333 2.15 4.07 -17.43
C ILE A 333 2.42 4.97 -16.22
N ASN A 334 1.38 5.54 -15.63
CA ASN A 334 1.49 6.31 -14.40
C ASN A 334 1.57 5.38 -13.16
N LEU A 335 2.60 4.55 -13.12
CA LEU A 335 2.91 3.61 -12.06
C LEU A 335 4.27 4.00 -11.46
N ASN A 336 4.33 4.14 -10.14
CA ASN A 336 5.57 4.50 -9.45
C ASN A 336 6.39 3.27 -9.12
N TRP A 337 7.68 3.47 -8.94
CA TRP A 337 8.62 2.48 -8.41
C TRP A 337 8.78 1.22 -9.28
N VAL A 338 8.00 1.08 -10.35
CA VAL A 338 8.05 -0.02 -11.30
C VAL A 338 8.57 0.49 -12.64
N ASP A 339 9.65 -0.11 -13.12
CA ASP A 339 10.18 0.15 -14.46
C ASP A 339 9.50 -0.74 -15.48
N LYS A 340 9.42 -2.03 -15.18
CA LYS A 340 8.80 -3.04 -16.04
C LYS A 340 8.06 -4.06 -15.19
N LEU A 341 6.89 -4.46 -15.66
CA LEU A 341 6.13 -5.60 -15.18
C LEU A 341 5.78 -6.47 -16.38
N ARG A 342 6.02 -7.76 -16.27
CA ARG A 342 5.62 -8.78 -17.23
C ARG A 342 4.97 -9.94 -16.51
N ILE A 343 3.84 -10.41 -17.02
CA ILE A 343 3.11 -11.55 -16.50
C ILE A 343 2.90 -12.51 -17.67
N GLU A 344 3.26 -13.76 -17.47
CA GLU A 344 3.04 -14.84 -18.41
C GLU A 344 2.24 -15.93 -17.72
N GLN A 345 1.14 -16.36 -18.34
CA GLN A 345 0.41 -17.54 -17.90
C GLN A 345 0.23 -18.50 -19.06
N GLU A 346 0.31 -19.78 -18.74
CA GLU A 346 0.07 -20.87 -19.67
C GLU A 346 -0.96 -21.84 -19.08
N PHE A 347 -1.94 -22.19 -19.90
CA PHE A 347 -3.03 -23.07 -19.52
C PHE A 347 -2.87 -24.43 -20.19
N LYS A 348 -3.23 -25.50 -19.48
CA LYS A 348 -3.28 -26.86 -20.01
C LYS A 348 -4.72 -27.35 -20.04
N ARG A 349 -5.01 -28.21 -21.04
CA ARG A 349 -6.31 -28.85 -21.16
C ARG A 349 -6.29 -30.18 -20.42
N MET A 350 -7.24 -30.37 -19.54
CA MET A 350 -7.42 -31.62 -18.81
C MET A 350 -8.15 -32.66 -19.68
N PRO A 351 -8.11 -33.97 -19.34
CA PRO A 351 -8.80 -35.00 -20.10
C PRO A 351 -10.31 -34.79 -20.27
N ASP A 352 -10.95 -34.12 -19.30
CA ASP A 352 -12.37 -33.74 -19.35
C ASP A 352 -12.63 -32.45 -20.16
N SER A 353 -11.63 -31.98 -20.91
CA SER A 353 -11.63 -30.75 -21.70
C SER A 353 -11.65 -29.44 -20.91
N THR A 354 -11.49 -29.47 -19.59
CA THR A 354 -11.39 -28.26 -18.76
C THR A 354 -10.02 -27.61 -18.94
N TRP A 355 -10.01 -26.28 -19.13
CA TRP A 355 -8.79 -25.50 -19.13
C TRP A 355 -8.38 -25.12 -17.72
N VAL A 356 -7.14 -25.42 -17.33
CA VAL A 356 -6.59 -25.11 -16.01
C VAL A 356 -5.26 -24.37 -16.16
N LEU A 357 -4.96 -23.50 -15.22
CA LEU A 357 -3.67 -22.82 -15.18
C LEU A 357 -2.55 -23.82 -14.87
N ALA A 358 -1.51 -23.84 -15.69
CA ALA A 358 -0.35 -24.71 -15.48
C ALA A 358 0.80 -23.93 -14.86
N ASN A 359 1.15 -22.79 -15.44
CA ASN A 359 2.29 -21.98 -15.01
C ASN A 359 1.95 -20.50 -15.01
N GLU A 360 2.48 -19.77 -14.04
CA GLU A 360 2.48 -18.32 -14.00
C GLU A 360 3.88 -17.81 -13.68
N ASN A 361 4.37 -16.88 -14.47
CA ASN A 361 5.60 -16.15 -14.21
C ASN A 361 5.30 -14.66 -14.16
N THR A 362 5.67 -14.01 -13.06
CA THR A 362 5.56 -12.57 -12.87
C THR A 362 6.94 -11.97 -12.63
N TYR A 363 7.36 -11.07 -13.51
CA TYR A 363 8.63 -10.38 -13.46
C TYR A 363 8.40 -8.90 -13.19
N VAL A 364 9.08 -8.34 -12.20
CA VAL A 364 8.95 -6.92 -11.85
C VAL A 364 10.32 -6.32 -11.62
N ASN A 365 10.63 -5.22 -12.30
CA ASN A 365 11.77 -4.39 -11.98
C ASN A 365 11.32 -3.17 -11.20
N PHE A 366 11.82 -3.04 -9.96
CA PHE A 366 11.57 -1.90 -9.10
C PHE A 366 12.76 -0.95 -9.09
N TYR A 367 12.48 0.35 -9.00
CA TYR A 367 13.51 1.36 -8.79
C TYR A 367 13.04 2.43 -7.80
N ILE A 368 13.91 2.84 -6.88
CA ILE A 368 13.60 3.95 -5.96
C ILE A 368 13.96 5.28 -6.62
N VAL A 369 15.16 5.35 -7.22
CA VAL A 369 15.66 6.51 -7.95
C VAL A 369 16.13 6.04 -9.32
N LYS A 370 15.80 6.78 -10.40
CA LYS A 370 16.32 6.48 -11.74
C LYS A 370 17.85 6.55 -11.74
N GLY A 371 18.50 5.52 -12.26
CA GLY A 371 19.97 5.41 -12.31
C GLY A 371 20.61 4.85 -11.03
N ALA A 372 19.83 4.59 -9.97
CA ALA A 372 20.28 3.80 -8.83
C ALA A 372 20.09 2.30 -9.08
N GLN A 373 20.65 1.48 -8.18
CA GLN A 373 20.49 0.04 -8.21
C GLN A 373 19.01 -0.35 -8.23
N GLN A 374 18.61 -1.16 -9.19
CA GLN A 374 17.23 -1.66 -9.33
C GLN A 374 17.08 -2.97 -8.55
N LEU A 375 15.85 -3.24 -8.10
CA LEU A 375 15.45 -4.52 -7.52
C LEU A 375 14.63 -5.29 -8.56
N TYR A 376 15.06 -6.48 -8.87
CA TYR A 376 14.37 -7.43 -9.73
C TYR A 376 13.66 -8.47 -8.88
N ALA A 377 12.38 -8.69 -9.11
CA ALA A 377 11.62 -9.76 -8.49
C ALA A 377 11.05 -10.69 -9.56
N HIS A 378 11.17 -11.99 -9.33
CA HIS A 378 10.57 -13.04 -10.16
C HIS A 378 9.75 -13.96 -9.27
N GLN A 379 8.45 -13.97 -9.49
CA GLN A 379 7.55 -14.97 -8.92
C GLN A 379 7.23 -16.00 -9.98
N LEU A 380 7.48 -17.25 -9.64
CA LEU A 380 7.06 -18.43 -10.39
C LEU A 380 6.01 -19.17 -9.59
N ARG A 381 4.89 -19.50 -10.23
CA ARG A 381 3.84 -20.37 -9.67
C ARG A 381 3.59 -21.52 -10.63
N ASN A 382 3.61 -22.71 -10.10
CA ASN A 382 3.33 -23.94 -10.86
C ASN A 382 2.15 -24.65 -10.21
N PHE A 383 1.15 -25.00 -11.02
CA PHE A 383 -0.11 -25.57 -10.59
C PHE A 383 -0.22 -27.00 -11.06
N ASP A 384 -0.49 -27.91 -10.14
CA ASP A 384 -0.63 -29.32 -10.45
C ASP A 384 -1.68 -30.02 -9.58
N LYS A 385 -1.85 -31.33 -9.77
CA LYS A 385 -2.74 -32.21 -8.99
C LYS A 385 -4.17 -31.69 -8.89
N TYR A 386 -4.71 -31.14 -9.99
CA TYR A 386 -6.09 -30.69 -10.05
C TYR A 386 -7.07 -31.84 -9.82
N GLN A 387 -8.06 -31.61 -8.96
CA GLN A 387 -9.16 -32.50 -8.67
C GLN A 387 -10.45 -31.70 -8.59
N PHE A 388 -11.51 -32.20 -9.23
CA PHE A 388 -12.80 -31.52 -9.31
C PHE A 388 -13.85 -32.10 -8.34
N ASP A 389 -13.46 -33.07 -7.56
CA ASP A 389 -14.23 -33.64 -6.45
C ASP A 389 -13.40 -33.49 -5.16
N VAL A 390 -13.73 -32.46 -4.37
CA VAL A 390 -12.93 -32.11 -3.19
C VAL A 390 -13.33 -33.03 -2.03
N GLN A 391 -12.40 -33.90 -1.66
CA GLN A 391 -12.60 -34.78 -0.48
C GLN A 391 -12.67 -33.95 0.81
N ASN A 392 -13.62 -34.27 1.69
CA ASN A 392 -13.87 -33.56 2.94
C ASN A 392 -14.16 -32.05 2.76
N ALA A 393 -14.83 -31.67 1.66
CA ALA A 393 -15.13 -30.29 1.30
C ALA A 393 -15.73 -29.48 2.47
N ASP A 394 -16.72 -30.03 3.18
CA ASP A 394 -17.37 -29.33 4.30
C ASP A 394 -16.41 -29.02 5.44
N SER A 395 -15.46 -29.92 5.74
CA SER A 395 -14.44 -29.67 6.77
C SER A 395 -13.48 -28.57 6.34
N ILE A 396 -13.05 -28.58 5.07
CA ILE A 396 -12.09 -27.60 4.52
C ILE A 396 -12.75 -26.22 4.43
N PHE A 397 -13.94 -26.15 3.84
CA PHE A 397 -14.65 -24.88 3.67
C PHE A 397 -15.26 -24.33 4.97
N GLY A 398 -15.44 -25.19 5.97
CA GLY A 398 -15.85 -24.82 7.33
C GLY A 398 -14.75 -24.15 8.16
N LEU A 399 -13.48 -24.25 7.76
CA LEU A 399 -12.37 -23.56 8.44
C LEU A 399 -12.60 -22.05 8.48
N LEU A 400 -12.29 -21.43 9.62
CA LEU A 400 -12.36 -19.96 9.75
C LEU A 400 -11.15 -19.32 9.06
N GLY A 401 -11.40 -18.25 8.28
CA GLY A 401 -10.37 -17.56 7.49
C GLY A 401 -10.14 -18.21 6.12
N THR A 402 -9.28 -17.61 5.31
CA THR A 402 -8.98 -18.04 3.93
C THR A 402 -7.65 -18.77 3.80
N ILE A 403 -6.68 -18.46 4.64
CA ILE A 403 -5.32 -19.02 4.60
C ILE A 403 -5.05 -19.73 5.92
N HIS A 404 -4.60 -20.97 5.83
CA HIS A 404 -4.21 -21.81 6.97
C HIS A 404 -2.79 -22.32 6.75
N GLU A 405 -1.96 -22.19 7.76
CA GLU A 405 -0.60 -22.70 7.73
C GLU A 405 -0.53 -23.92 8.68
N LEU A 406 -0.08 -25.06 8.17
CA LEU A 406 0.11 -26.25 8.99
C LEU A 406 1.23 -26.01 10.01
N PRO A 407 1.14 -26.56 11.23
CA PRO A 407 2.16 -26.35 12.27
C PRO A 407 3.57 -26.72 11.83
N GLU A 408 3.70 -27.74 10.97
CA GLU A 408 4.95 -28.23 10.39
C GLU A 408 5.43 -27.46 9.15
N ALA A 409 4.66 -26.53 8.62
CA ALA A 409 4.97 -25.88 7.34
C ALA A 409 6.36 -25.22 7.30
N THR A 410 6.80 -24.63 8.39
CA THR A 410 8.12 -23.99 8.49
C THR A 410 9.22 -24.93 8.98
N ALA A 411 8.89 -26.16 9.36
CA ALA A 411 9.83 -27.14 9.92
C ALA A 411 10.24 -28.23 8.91
N GLN A 412 9.87 -28.08 7.64
CA GLN A 412 10.18 -29.07 6.59
C GLN A 412 11.69 -29.19 6.33
N THR A 413 12.14 -30.44 6.16
CA THR A 413 13.55 -30.77 5.96
C THR A 413 14.05 -30.48 4.55
N ASP A 414 15.37 -30.39 4.35
CA ASP A 414 15.95 -30.23 3.01
C ASP A 414 15.58 -31.43 2.09
N THR A 415 15.48 -32.61 2.62
CA THR A 415 15.03 -33.83 1.89
C THR A 415 13.61 -33.65 1.38
N PHE A 416 12.71 -33.09 2.21
CA PHE A 416 11.35 -32.77 1.76
C PHE A 416 11.37 -31.83 0.56
N TRP A 417 12.15 -30.75 0.64
CA TRP A 417 12.24 -29.76 -0.44
C TRP A 417 12.84 -30.33 -1.73
N ILE A 418 13.84 -31.21 -1.65
CA ILE A 418 14.43 -31.87 -2.81
C ILE A 418 13.39 -32.69 -3.58
N HIS A 419 12.49 -33.38 -2.88
CA HIS A 419 11.50 -34.24 -3.52
C HIS A 419 10.20 -33.55 -3.93
N ASN A 420 9.87 -32.42 -3.30
CA ASN A 420 8.57 -31.77 -3.50
C ASN A 420 8.66 -30.43 -4.26
N ARG A 421 9.85 -29.93 -4.59
CA ARG A 421 9.98 -28.79 -5.50
C ARG A 421 9.52 -29.18 -6.89
N HIS A 422 8.64 -28.37 -7.47
CA HIS A 422 8.26 -28.52 -8.87
C HIS A 422 9.37 -27.99 -9.81
N VAL A 423 10.14 -27.00 -9.36
CA VAL A 423 11.25 -26.40 -10.10
C VAL A 423 12.47 -26.31 -9.18
N PRO A 424 13.64 -26.86 -9.60
CA PRO A 424 14.85 -26.82 -8.79
C PRO A 424 15.34 -25.37 -8.58
N LEU A 425 16.01 -25.12 -7.45
CA LEU A 425 16.71 -23.85 -7.24
C LEU A 425 17.89 -23.76 -8.19
N LYS A 426 18.15 -22.54 -8.68
CA LYS A 426 19.39 -22.24 -9.39
C LYS A 426 20.60 -22.37 -8.44
N GLU A 427 21.78 -22.62 -9.00
CA GLU A 427 23.01 -22.73 -8.22
C GLU A 427 23.23 -21.55 -7.27
N LYS A 428 23.02 -20.33 -7.75
CA LYS A 428 23.23 -19.10 -6.97
C LYS A 428 22.11 -18.83 -5.95
N GLU A 429 20.88 -19.29 -6.22
CA GLU A 429 19.80 -19.29 -5.25
C GLU A 429 20.11 -20.24 -4.08
N SER A 430 20.66 -21.43 -4.37
CA SER A 430 21.05 -22.42 -3.35
C SER A 430 22.22 -21.92 -2.48
N ALA A 431 23.11 -21.10 -3.03
CA ALA A 431 24.27 -20.54 -2.33
C ALA A 431 23.94 -19.27 -1.49
N LEU A 432 22.68 -18.88 -1.39
CA LEU A 432 22.26 -17.61 -0.74
C LEU A 432 22.65 -17.55 0.75
N ASP A 433 22.52 -18.65 1.48
CA ASP A 433 22.88 -18.71 2.90
C ASP A 433 24.40 -18.51 3.11
N ASP A 434 25.24 -19.07 2.21
CA ASP A 434 26.68 -18.84 2.24
C ASP A 434 27.04 -17.39 1.91
N LEU A 435 26.40 -16.79 0.90
CA LEU A 435 26.54 -15.38 0.60
C LEU A 435 26.23 -14.50 1.83
N LEU A 436 25.12 -14.77 2.50
CA LEU A 436 24.72 -14.02 3.70
C LEU A 436 25.70 -14.22 4.86
N ALA A 437 26.19 -15.44 5.05
CA ALA A 437 27.20 -15.72 6.05
C ALA A 437 28.50 -14.94 5.80
N GLN A 438 28.92 -14.80 4.55
CA GLN A 438 30.08 -13.97 4.18
C GLN A 438 29.81 -12.47 4.31
N LEU A 439 28.62 -11.99 3.91
CA LEU A 439 28.23 -10.59 4.09
C LEU A 439 28.24 -10.18 5.57
N ARG A 440 27.72 -11.03 6.45
CA ARG A 440 27.70 -10.78 7.91
C ARG A 440 29.09 -10.68 8.54
N LYS A 441 30.15 -11.23 7.91
CA LYS A 441 31.53 -11.03 8.34
C LYS A 441 32.06 -9.62 8.07
N VAL A 442 31.36 -8.84 7.23
CA VAL A 442 31.75 -7.47 6.88
C VAL A 442 31.03 -6.49 7.84
N PRO A 443 31.73 -5.81 8.77
CA PRO A 443 31.10 -4.93 9.76
C PRO A 443 30.20 -3.85 9.16
N ALA A 444 30.60 -3.30 8.03
CA ALA A 444 29.83 -2.27 7.32
C ALA A 444 28.48 -2.78 6.82
N PHE A 445 28.39 -4.04 6.39
CA PHE A 445 27.10 -4.64 6.01
C PHE A 445 26.15 -4.71 7.21
N ASN A 446 26.64 -5.12 8.38
CA ASN A 446 25.83 -5.18 9.59
C ASN A 446 25.29 -3.81 10.01
N VAL A 447 26.10 -2.74 9.85
CA VAL A 447 25.63 -1.36 10.10
C VAL A 447 24.53 -0.96 9.13
N ILE A 448 24.68 -1.25 7.84
CA ILE A 448 23.66 -0.96 6.81
C ILE A 448 22.36 -1.69 7.14
N ILE A 449 22.41 -2.99 7.39
CA ILE A 449 21.23 -3.79 7.71
C ILE A 449 20.57 -3.30 8.99
N LYS A 450 21.33 -3.02 10.05
CA LYS A 450 20.78 -2.50 11.30
C LYS A 450 20.11 -1.13 11.13
N THR A 451 20.72 -0.26 10.32
CA THR A 451 20.13 1.05 9.99
C THR A 451 18.82 0.88 9.21
N ALA A 452 18.79 -0.01 8.21
CA ALA A 452 17.58 -0.31 7.45
C ALA A 452 16.49 -0.90 8.36
N GLU A 453 16.83 -1.80 9.26
CA GLU A 453 15.91 -2.37 10.24
C GLU A 453 15.28 -1.29 11.12
N ILE A 454 16.09 -0.38 11.69
CA ILE A 454 15.60 0.75 12.53
C ILE A 454 14.68 1.67 11.72
N LEU A 455 15.01 1.96 10.46
CA LEU A 455 14.19 2.80 9.60
C LEU A 455 12.84 2.14 9.24
N ILE A 456 12.83 0.82 9.07
CA ILE A 456 11.61 0.06 8.73
C ILE A 456 10.74 -0.13 9.95
N THR A 457 11.31 -0.56 11.08
CA THR A 457 10.56 -0.92 12.28
C THR A 457 10.26 0.29 13.18
N GLY A 458 11.10 1.32 13.13
CA GLY A 458 11.08 2.44 14.06
C GLY A 458 11.66 2.12 15.43
N TYR A 459 12.22 0.90 15.65
CA TYR A 459 12.73 0.44 16.95
C TYR A 459 14.20 0.05 16.87
N ILE A 460 14.90 0.24 17.99
CA ILE A 460 16.31 -0.13 18.18
C ILE A 460 16.36 -1.37 19.06
N PRO A 461 16.72 -2.54 18.55
CA PRO A 461 16.90 -3.74 19.35
C PRO A 461 18.11 -3.61 20.28
N THR A 462 18.03 -4.18 21.50
CA THR A 462 19.10 -4.13 22.51
C THR A 462 20.25 -5.09 22.20
N THR A 463 20.08 -5.99 21.25
CA THR A 463 21.11 -6.92 20.78
C THR A 463 21.43 -6.71 19.30
N ALA A 464 22.61 -7.17 18.88
CA ALA A 464 23.00 -7.12 17.47
C ALA A 464 22.11 -8.01 16.58
N ASP A 465 21.63 -9.12 17.14
CA ASP A 465 20.68 -10.04 16.52
C ASP A 465 19.28 -9.74 17.08
N LYS A 466 18.38 -9.22 16.25
CA LYS A 466 17.02 -8.87 16.68
C LYS A 466 16.23 -10.07 17.19
N ASP A 467 16.49 -11.25 16.62
CA ASP A 467 15.81 -12.49 17.00
C ASP A 467 16.17 -12.94 18.42
N LYS A 468 17.15 -12.28 19.05
CA LYS A 468 17.55 -12.47 20.46
C LYS A 468 17.25 -11.25 21.34
N SER A 469 16.81 -10.15 20.76
CA SER A 469 16.49 -8.94 21.52
C SER A 469 15.31 -9.22 22.46
N LYS A 470 15.50 -8.89 23.74
CA LYS A 470 14.46 -9.05 24.76
C LYS A 470 13.69 -7.76 25.01
N PHE A 471 14.27 -6.63 24.61
CA PHE A 471 13.68 -5.31 24.73
C PHE A 471 14.15 -4.43 23.56
N ASP A 472 13.22 -3.67 22.98
CA ASP A 472 13.48 -2.77 21.86
C ASP A 472 13.10 -1.34 22.26
N PHE A 473 14.03 -0.38 22.04
CA PHE A 473 13.77 1.03 22.26
C PHE A 473 13.01 1.64 21.09
N GLY A 474 12.02 2.47 21.38
CA GLY A 474 11.23 3.17 20.35
C GLY A 474 9.80 3.47 20.79
N PRO A 475 8.92 3.88 19.84
CA PRO A 475 9.27 4.20 18.43
C PRO A 475 10.06 5.52 18.31
N MET A 476 11.09 5.52 17.45
CA MET A 476 12.07 6.61 17.34
C MET A 476 11.47 7.92 16.81
N ASN A 477 10.44 7.85 15.98
CA ASN A 477 9.76 9.02 15.41
C ASN A 477 8.97 9.81 16.45
N THR A 478 8.85 9.33 17.70
CA THR A 478 8.16 9.98 18.81
C THR A 478 9.10 10.55 19.88
N THR A 479 10.42 10.43 19.66
CA THR A 479 11.44 10.88 20.63
C THR A 479 11.39 12.38 20.88
N PHE A 480 11.10 13.15 19.84
CA PHE A 480 11.01 14.61 19.90
C PHE A 480 9.71 15.10 19.32
N SER A 481 9.00 15.90 20.10
CA SER A 481 7.77 16.57 19.68
C SER A 481 7.66 17.94 20.34
N ALA A 482 6.61 18.69 20.00
CA ALA A 482 6.33 19.96 20.64
C ALA A 482 4.82 20.24 20.63
N ASN A 483 4.34 20.88 21.67
CA ASN A 483 3.00 21.46 21.74
C ASN A 483 3.03 22.74 22.56
N HIS A 484 1.92 23.48 22.56
CA HIS A 484 1.88 24.81 23.17
C HIS A 484 2.06 24.79 24.69
N LEU A 485 1.55 23.75 25.35
CA LEU A 485 1.60 23.62 26.81
C LEU A 485 2.99 23.15 27.30
N GLU A 486 3.54 22.12 26.67
CA GLU A 486 4.80 21.49 27.06
C GLU A 486 6.04 22.19 26.47
N GLY A 487 5.85 23.00 25.42
CA GLY A 487 6.97 23.49 24.61
C GLY A 487 7.65 22.34 23.88
N PHE A 488 8.97 22.23 24.02
CA PHE A 488 9.72 21.08 23.53
C PHE A 488 9.50 19.88 24.47
N ARG A 489 9.21 18.73 23.88
CA ARG A 489 8.96 17.47 24.60
C ARG A 489 9.96 16.41 24.15
N MET A 490 10.61 15.78 25.10
CA MET A 490 11.46 14.61 24.90
C MET A 490 10.74 13.37 25.43
N ARG A 491 10.82 12.28 24.67
CA ARG A 491 10.23 10.99 25.04
C ARG A 491 11.22 9.86 24.81
N VAL A 492 11.30 8.95 25.77
CA VAL A 492 12.05 7.69 25.67
C VAL A 492 11.09 6.57 26.03
N GLY A 493 11.00 5.60 25.17
CA GLY A 493 10.11 4.45 25.36
C GLY A 493 10.66 3.18 24.75
N GLY A 494 9.89 2.10 24.88
CA GLY A 494 10.25 0.82 24.32
C GLY A 494 9.25 -0.28 24.71
N MET A 495 9.56 -1.49 24.27
CA MET A 495 8.74 -2.66 24.53
C MET A 495 9.57 -3.93 24.64
N THR A 496 9.08 -4.88 25.41
CA THR A 496 9.64 -6.22 25.45
C THR A 496 9.19 -7.01 24.21
N THR A 497 9.97 -8.02 23.86
CA THR A 497 9.68 -8.93 22.75
C THR A 497 9.32 -10.33 23.27
N ALA A 498 8.85 -11.19 22.39
CA ALA A 498 8.55 -12.59 22.70
C ALA A 498 9.81 -13.39 23.13
N ASN A 499 11.01 -12.90 22.83
CA ASN A 499 12.28 -13.50 23.29
C ASN A 499 12.50 -13.33 24.81
N LEU A 500 11.86 -12.34 25.44
CA LEU A 500 11.84 -12.25 26.91
C LEU A 500 10.84 -13.24 27.48
N ASN A 501 9.60 -13.18 26.99
CA ASN A 501 8.54 -14.11 27.34
C ASN A 501 7.48 -14.11 26.21
N PRO A 502 7.03 -15.27 25.70
CA PRO A 502 6.08 -15.33 24.60
C PRO A 502 4.62 -15.03 24.99
N HIS A 503 4.33 -14.88 26.29
CA HIS A 503 3.01 -14.56 26.82
C HIS A 503 2.96 -13.20 27.55
N TRP A 504 4.05 -12.76 28.17
CA TRP A 504 4.09 -11.52 28.94
C TRP A 504 4.86 -10.45 28.19
N PHE A 505 4.21 -9.30 28.00
CA PHE A 505 4.78 -8.14 27.30
C PHE A 505 4.65 -6.89 28.16
N GLY A 506 5.73 -6.14 28.24
CA GLY A 506 5.76 -4.82 28.85
C GLY A 506 6.07 -3.77 27.78
N SER A 507 5.35 -2.67 27.76
CA SER A 507 5.65 -1.53 26.91
C SER A 507 5.35 -0.22 27.64
N GLY A 508 5.99 0.87 27.22
CA GLY A 508 5.74 2.16 27.81
C GLY A 508 6.76 3.22 27.43
N TYR A 509 6.59 4.39 28.02
CA TYR A 509 7.49 5.52 27.85
C TYR A 509 7.52 6.45 29.06
N LEU A 510 8.58 7.24 29.12
CA LEU A 510 8.70 8.45 29.93
C LEU A 510 8.85 9.64 29.00
N ALA A 511 8.16 10.74 29.29
CA ALA A 511 8.27 11.97 28.53
C ALA A 511 8.33 13.20 29.46
N TYR A 512 9.09 14.21 29.04
CA TYR A 512 9.26 15.43 29.78
C TYR A 512 9.05 16.65 28.87
N GLY A 513 8.18 17.56 29.31
CA GLY A 513 7.94 18.85 28.67
C GLY A 513 8.78 19.93 29.34
N VAL A 514 9.42 20.76 28.53
CA VAL A 514 10.34 21.80 29.03
C VAL A 514 9.59 22.94 29.70
N ASN A 515 8.42 23.34 29.15
CA ASN A 515 7.67 24.48 29.69
C ASN A 515 6.84 24.13 30.91
N ASP A 516 6.11 23.01 30.87
CA ASP A 516 5.25 22.59 31.98
C ASP A 516 6.00 21.85 33.09
N ARG A 517 7.25 21.45 32.81
CA ARG A 517 8.16 20.77 33.75
C ARG A 517 7.56 19.55 34.45
N LYS A 518 6.63 18.88 33.77
CA LYS A 518 5.97 17.66 34.24
C LYS A 518 6.56 16.42 33.60
N LEU A 519 6.73 15.36 34.36
CA LEU A 519 7.04 14.04 33.87
C LEU A 519 5.72 13.35 33.51
N LYS A 520 5.62 12.86 32.26
CA LYS A 520 4.53 12.05 31.77
C LYS A 520 5.03 10.62 31.56
N TYR A 521 4.12 9.67 31.65
CA TYR A 521 4.46 8.27 31.48
C TYR A 521 3.29 7.47 30.90
N ASN A 522 3.62 6.38 30.28
CA ASN A 522 2.72 5.28 29.97
C ASN A 522 3.43 3.98 30.34
N ALA A 523 2.74 3.11 31.03
CA ALA A 523 3.17 1.75 31.34
C ALA A 523 2.04 0.80 31.00
N LYS A 524 2.32 -0.20 30.15
CA LYS A 524 1.38 -1.22 29.73
C LYS A 524 1.99 -2.58 30.00
N LEU A 525 1.24 -3.44 30.67
CA LEU A 525 1.55 -4.85 30.86
C LEU A 525 0.48 -5.67 30.16
N THR A 526 0.89 -6.56 29.27
CA THR A 526 -0.02 -7.41 28.49
C THR A 526 0.31 -8.89 28.76
N TYR A 527 -0.74 -9.65 29.07
CA TYR A 527 -0.71 -11.10 29.02
C TYR A 527 -1.41 -11.59 27.75
N SER A 528 -0.69 -12.28 26.89
CA SER A 528 -1.25 -12.91 25.70
C SER A 528 -1.56 -14.38 25.98
N VAL A 529 -2.83 -14.76 25.83
CA VAL A 529 -3.28 -16.14 25.97
C VAL A 529 -2.65 -17.01 24.88
N ASN A 530 -2.51 -16.45 23.67
CA ASN A 530 -1.83 -17.12 22.57
C ASN A 530 -0.31 -16.88 22.70
N LYS A 531 0.46 -17.95 22.55
CA LYS A 531 1.92 -17.86 22.43
C LYS A 531 2.29 -17.00 21.23
N LYS A 532 3.09 -15.95 21.43
CA LYS A 532 3.57 -15.04 20.37
C LYS A 532 4.99 -15.40 19.97
N LYS A 533 5.32 -15.10 18.72
CA LYS A 533 6.63 -15.34 18.13
C LYS A 533 7.53 -14.10 18.17
N TYR A 534 6.96 -12.91 18.00
CA TYR A 534 7.68 -11.64 17.91
C TYR A 534 7.18 -10.60 18.93
N HIS A 535 5.89 -10.21 18.88
CA HIS A 535 5.33 -9.14 19.72
C HIS A 535 3.85 -9.38 20.07
N GLU A 536 3.33 -8.61 21.02
CA GLU A 536 1.97 -8.78 21.55
C GLU A 536 0.84 -8.62 20.52
N GLY A 537 1.07 -7.83 19.47
CA GLY A 537 0.07 -7.49 18.46
C GLY A 537 -0.13 -8.53 17.34
N GLU A 538 0.64 -9.64 17.32
CA GLU A 538 0.48 -10.67 16.30
C GLU A 538 -0.93 -11.26 16.28
N SER A 539 -1.48 -11.43 15.07
CA SER A 539 -2.79 -12.07 14.86
C SER A 539 -2.70 -13.60 14.98
N PRO A 540 -3.74 -14.26 15.51
CA PRO A 540 -4.91 -13.69 16.16
C PRO A 540 -4.58 -13.14 17.56
N VAL A 541 -5.07 -11.94 17.86
CA VAL A 541 -4.89 -11.35 19.20
C VAL A 541 -5.83 -12.01 20.20
N ASN A 542 -5.32 -12.32 21.41
CA ASN A 542 -6.10 -12.76 22.55
C ASN A 542 -5.36 -12.30 23.82
N ASN A 543 -5.56 -11.02 24.19
CA ASN A 543 -4.73 -10.31 25.14
C ASN A 543 -5.54 -9.70 26.28
N ILE A 544 -4.98 -9.78 27.48
CA ILE A 544 -5.41 -8.99 28.64
C ILE A 544 -4.32 -7.96 28.90
N SER A 545 -4.67 -6.66 28.95
CA SER A 545 -3.71 -5.57 29.15
C SER A 545 -4.11 -4.69 30.31
N ALA A 546 -3.17 -4.40 31.20
CA ALA A 546 -3.27 -3.36 32.22
C ALA A 546 -2.46 -2.15 31.79
N ILE A 547 -3.05 -0.97 31.82
CA ILE A 547 -2.45 0.27 31.35
C ILE A 547 -2.55 1.32 32.45
N GLN A 548 -1.42 1.97 32.74
CA GLN A 548 -1.33 3.14 33.60
C GLN A 548 -0.67 4.27 32.82
N GLU A 549 -1.33 5.40 32.73
CA GLU A 549 -0.86 6.53 31.95
C GLU A 549 -1.10 7.86 32.66
N TYR A 550 -0.18 8.78 32.47
CA TYR A 550 -0.37 10.20 32.77
C TYR A 550 0.22 11.00 31.61
N ASP A 551 -0.62 11.68 30.86
CA ASP A 551 -0.17 12.43 29.70
C ASP A 551 -1.10 13.61 29.37
N VAL A 552 -0.69 14.48 28.44
CA VAL A 552 -1.43 15.65 27.98
C VAL A 552 -2.18 15.36 26.68
N TYR A 553 -3.43 15.84 26.60
CA TYR A 553 -4.32 15.67 25.46
C TYR A 553 -5.02 16.96 25.08
N THR A 554 -5.41 17.06 23.84
CA THR A 554 -6.29 18.11 23.32
C THR A 554 -7.68 17.51 23.13
N PRO A 555 -8.72 17.98 23.81
CA PRO A 555 -10.08 17.49 23.59
C PRO A 555 -10.50 17.70 22.12
N GLY A 556 -11.18 16.70 21.52
CA GLY A 556 -11.59 16.74 20.13
C GLY A 556 -10.43 16.61 19.13
N GLN A 557 -9.28 16.07 19.54
CA GLN A 557 -8.17 15.76 18.65
C GLN A 557 -7.62 14.36 18.93
N ASP A 558 -8.02 13.40 18.09
CA ASP A 558 -7.57 12.00 18.15
C ASP A 558 -6.67 11.65 16.99
N PHE A 559 -5.53 11.03 17.26
CA PHE A 559 -4.58 10.56 16.27
C PHE A 559 -4.78 9.06 16.04
N LEU A 560 -5.61 8.72 15.06
CA LEU A 560 -6.03 7.33 14.82
C LEU A 560 -4.96 6.48 14.11
N PHE A 561 -4.05 7.11 13.35
CA PHE A 561 -3.08 6.43 12.48
C PHE A 561 -1.62 6.78 12.78
N THR A 562 -1.37 7.64 13.77
CA THR A 562 -0.03 8.06 14.16
C THR A 562 -0.04 8.44 15.64
N SER A 563 1.13 8.51 16.25
CA SER A 563 1.24 9.03 17.62
C SER A 563 1.08 10.56 17.65
N LYS A 564 0.45 11.09 18.68
CA LYS A 564 0.43 12.55 18.94
C LYS A 564 1.83 13.15 19.11
N ASP A 565 2.80 12.33 19.53
CA ASP A 565 4.20 12.69 19.71
C ASP A 565 5.03 12.60 18.42
N ASN A 566 4.43 12.21 17.28
CA ASN A 566 5.14 12.18 16.02
C ASN A 566 5.58 13.60 15.63
N MET A 567 6.87 13.78 15.38
CA MET A 567 7.49 15.07 15.08
C MET A 567 6.83 15.84 13.93
N PHE A 568 6.27 15.15 12.93
CA PHE A 568 5.58 15.80 11.80
C PHE A 568 4.19 16.32 12.18
N VAL A 569 3.54 15.71 13.16
CA VAL A 569 2.23 16.14 13.67
C VAL A 569 2.37 17.37 14.60
N ALA A 570 3.54 17.56 15.17
CA ALA A 570 3.84 18.72 16.01
C ALA A 570 3.78 20.05 15.25
N TRP A 571 3.92 20.04 13.91
CA TRP A 571 3.83 21.25 13.09
C TRP A 571 2.37 21.65 12.88
N LYS A 572 1.92 22.62 13.67
CA LYS A 572 0.55 23.12 13.65
C LYS A 572 0.38 24.23 12.62
N VAL A 573 -0.83 24.29 12.04
CA VAL A 573 -1.25 25.29 11.07
C VAL A 573 -2.42 26.07 11.64
N GLY A 574 -2.21 27.32 11.98
CA GLY A 574 -3.24 28.15 12.54
C GLY A 574 -2.92 28.68 13.94
N GLU A 575 -3.98 29.01 14.68
CA GLU A 575 -3.83 29.47 16.05
C GLU A 575 -3.35 28.33 16.96
N PRO A 576 -2.55 28.66 17.98
CA PRO A 576 -2.09 27.68 18.94
C PRO A 576 -3.28 27.01 19.65
N VAL A 577 -3.24 25.69 19.77
CA VAL A 577 -4.21 24.96 20.58
C VAL A 577 -3.81 25.10 22.04
N THR A 578 -4.52 25.94 22.76
CA THR A 578 -4.21 26.25 24.17
C THR A 578 -5.10 25.52 25.17
N MET A 579 -6.29 25.06 24.72
CA MET A 579 -7.22 24.27 25.55
C MET A 579 -6.77 22.82 25.57
N MET A 580 -6.12 22.40 26.64
CA MET A 580 -5.57 21.07 26.81
C MET A 580 -5.97 20.49 28.16
N GLN A 581 -5.74 19.22 28.40
CA GLN A 581 -5.98 18.53 29.63
C GLN A 581 -4.89 17.50 29.94
N TYR A 582 -4.56 17.31 31.21
CA TYR A 582 -3.82 16.14 31.63
C TYR A 582 -4.77 15.02 31.99
N ILE A 583 -4.52 13.84 31.53
CA ILE A 583 -5.32 12.65 31.81
C ILE A 583 -4.44 11.66 32.59
N ARG A 584 -4.91 11.29 33.77
CA ARG A 584 -4.38 10.13 34.49
C ARG A 584 -5.36 8.99 34.29
N LYS A 585 -4.90 7.96 33.58
CA LYS A 585 -5.71 6.83 33.13
C LYS A 585 -5.22 5.53 33.73
N THR A 586 -6.13 4.77 34.33
CA THR A 586 -5.93 3.36 34.68
C THR A 586 -6.95 2.55 33.88
N MET A 587 -6.49 1.54 33.14
CA MET A 587 -7.36 0.76 32.25
C MET A 587 -6.99 -0.71 32.30
N LEU A 588 -7.99 -1.57 32.41
CA LEU A 588 -7.89 -3.00 32.14
C LEU A 588 -8.66 -3.30 30.87
N GLN A 589 -8.02 -3.96 29.93
CA GLN A 589 -8.59 -4.26 28.61
C GLN A 589 -8.44 -5.74 28.29
N TYR A 590 -9.49 -6.33 27.73
CA TYR A 590 -9.44 -7.63 27.08
C TYR A 590 -9.74 -7.47 25.60
N GLN A 591 -8.90 -8.05 24.73
CA GLN A 591 -9.10 -8.06 23.30
C GLN A 591 -8.97 -9.48 22.75
N LYS A 592 -9.97 -9.90 21.99
CA LYS A 592 -9.97 -11.19 21.29
C LYS A 592 -10.32 -11.00 19.82
N GLU A 593 -9.51 -11.56 18.97
CA GLU A 593 -9.67 -11.63 17.54
C GLU A 593 -9.98 -13.05 17.09
N TRP A 594 -10.94 -13.21 16.20
CA TRP A 594 -11.27 -14.45 15.52
C TRP A 594 -10.86 -14.38 14.06
N LEU A 595 -10.51 -15.52 13.48
CA LEU A 595 -10.03 -15.61 12.09
C LEU A 595 -11.12 -15.30 11.03
N ASN A 596 -12.39 -15.19 11.42
CA ASN A 596 -13.49 -14.75 10.55
C ASN A 596 -13.61 -13.23 10.40
N GLY A 597 -12.67 -12.47 10.99
CA GLY A 597 -12.65 -11.00 10.96
C GLY A 597 -13.42 -10.33 12.09
N LEU A 598 -13.98 -11.09 13.05
CA LEU A 598 -14.60 -10.53 14.26
C LEU A 598 -13.50 -10.21 15.29
N THR A 599 -13.59 -9.06 15.93
CA THR A 599 -12.76 -8.66 17.07
C THR A 599 -13.66 -8.10 18.16
N LEU A 600 -13.54 -8.62 19.37
CA LEU A 600 -14.15 -8.08 20.58
C LEU A 600 -13.06 -7.36 21.39
N THR A 601 -13.35 -6.14 21.81
CA THR A 601 -12.54 -5.39 22.78
C THR A 601 -13.45 -4.94 23.90
N THR A 602 -13.11 -5.27 25.15
CA THR A 602 -13.82 -4.79 26.36
C THR A 602 -12.82 -4.12 27.28
N TRP A 603 -13.25 -3.12 28.02
CA TRP A 603 -12.38 -2.42 28.95
C TRP A 603 -13.14 -1.91 30.16
N ALA A 604 -12.39 -1.80 31.27
CA ALA A 604 -12.73 -1.01 32.42
C ALA A 604 -11.70 0.11 32.53
N ARG A 605 -12.13 1.35 32.55
CA ARG A 605 -11.26 2.53 32.49
C ARG A 605 -11.66 3.54 33.57
N ASN A 606 -10.68 3.99 34.31
CA ASN A 606 -10.82 5.13 35.23
C ASN A 606 -9.87 6.23 34.75
N GLU A 607 -10.40 7.43 34.59
CA GLU A 607 -9.68 8.61 34.15
C GLU A 607 -9.94 9.79 35.07
N ASN A 608 -8.86 10.42 35.52
CA ASN A 608 -8.92 11.74 36.13
C ASN A 608 -8.42 12.77 35.12
N ASN A 609 -9.29 13.70 34.75
CA ASN A 609 -9.10 14.71 33.72
C ASN A 609 -8.85 16.06 34.41
N GLU A 610 -7.62 16.61 34.33
CA GLU A 610 -7.20 17.89 34.90
C GLU A 610 -7.13 18.94 33.76
N ALA A 611 -7.86 20.05 33.91
CA ALA A 611 -7.85 21.16 32.97
C ALA A 611 -6.46 21.81 32.90
N ALA A 612 -6.01 22.14 31.68
CA ALA A 612 -4.70 22.71 31.42
C ALA A 612 -4.74 23.80 30.33
N GLY A 613 -3.74 24.66 30.31
CA GLY A 613 -3.73 25.81 29.42
C GLY A 613 -4.89 26.75 29.69
N THR A 614 -5.67 27.06 28.67
CA THR A 614 -6.85 27.94 28.80
C THR A 614 -8.15 27.17 29.05
N LEU A 615 -8.14 25.84 29.07
CA LEU A 615 -9.33 25.03 29.39
C LEU A 615 -9.74 25.24 30.84
N ARG A 616 -11.05 25.32 31.09
CA ARG A 616 -11.65 25.44 32.46
C ARG A 616 -12.84 24.50 32.56
N TYR A 617 -13.04 23.95 33.76
CA TYR A 617 -14.21 23.15 34.10
C TYR A 617 -15.08 23.94 35.10
N ASP A 618 -15.79 24.97 34.62
CA ASP A 618 -16.69 25.81 35.40
C ASP A 618 -18.05 25.14 35.47
N ARG A 619 -18.39 24.55 36.62
CA ARG A 619 -19.68 23.84 36.84
C ARG A 619 -20.73 24.79 37.34
N TYR A 620 -21.91 24.73 36.73
CA TYR A 620 -23.11 25.43 37.24
C TYR A 620 -23.64 24.73 38.47
N ASN A 621 -23.81 25.48 39.55
CA ASN A 621 -24.49 25.06 40.76
C ASN A 621 -26.00 25.22 40.62
N ALA A 622 -26.77 24.69 41.59
CA ALA A 622 -28.24 24.81 41.62
C ALA A 622 -28.72 26.27 41.76
N ASP A 623 -27.93 27.15 42.34
CA ASP A 623 -28.21 28.58 42.49
C ASP A 623 -27.78 29.43 41.28
N GLY A 624 -27.27 28.79 40.21
CA GLY A 624 -26.78 29.46 39.01
C GLY A 624 -25.34 30.00 39.11
N THR A 625 -24.69 29.89 40.27
CA THR A 625 -23.28 30.26 40.42
C THR A 625 -22.36 29.26 39.78
N LEU A 626 -21.12 29.67 39.47
CA LEU A 626 -20.08 28.80 38.87
C LEU A 626 -19.05 28.38 39.91
N THR A 627 -18.75 27.11 39.94
CA THR A 627 -17.60 26.57 40.68
C THR A 627 -16.55 26.06 39.70
N ASN A 628 -15.35 26.61 39.75
CA ASN A 628 -14.23 26.12 38.95
C ASN A 628 -13.68 24.83 39.58
N LEU A 629 -13.75 23.75 38.80
CA LEU A 629 -13.19 22.45 39.16
C LEU A 629 -11.81 22.30 38.56
N LYS A 630 -10.83 21.87 39.34
CA LYS A 630 -9.49 21.57 38.82
C LYS A 630 -9.50 20.33 37.92
N SER A 631 -10.26 19.33 38.31
CA SER A 631 -10.37 18.05 37.61
C SER A 631 -11.72 17.40 37.86
N PHE A 632 -12.05 16.42 37.06
CA PHE A 632 -13.14 15.48 37.28
C PHE A 632 -12.66 14.06 37.03
N THR A 633 -13.36 13.09 37.62
CA THR A 633 -13.04 11.66 37.43
C THR A 633 -14.18 10.98 36.72
N ASN A 634 -13.81 10.12 35.78
CA ASN A 634 -14.74 9.28 35.01
C ASN A 634 -14.32 7.82 35.12
N THR A 635 -15.22 6.94 35.52
CA THR A 635 -15.03 5.47 35.42
C THR A 635 -16.04 4.92 34.48
N GLU A 636 -15.59 4.10 33.53
CA GLU A 636 -16.47 3.49 32.54
C GLU A 636 -16.11 2.03 32.27
N LEU A 637 -17.15 1.30 31.91
CA LEU A 637 -17.05 0.00 31.25
C LEU A 637 -17.41 0.18 29.78
N GLY A 638 -16.62 -0.39 28.89
CA GLY A 638 -16.89 -0.29 27.46
C GLY A 638 -16.71 -1.61 26.75
N THR A 639 -17.42 -1.75 25.65
CA THR A 639 -17.25 -2.87 24.72
C THR A 639 -17.32 -2.37 23.30
N GLN A 640 -16.50 -2.98 22.43
CA GLN A 640 -16.51 -2.74 20.99
C GLN A 640 -16.47 -4.06 20.23
N LEU A 641 -17.42 -4.23 19.33
CA LEU A 641 -17.39 -5.26 18.32
C LEU A 641 -16.91 -4.66 17.01
N ARG A 642 -15.90 -5.25 16.41
CA ARG A 642 -15.39 -4.91 15.08
C ARG A 642 -15.52 -6.13 14.19
N PHE A 643 -16.17 -5.96 13.04
CA PHE A 643 -16.34 -7.03 12.05
C PHE A 643 -15.77 -6.58 10.70
N ALA A 644 -14.76 -7.28 10.22
CA ALA A 644 -14.05 -7.00 8.97
C ALA A 644 -13.82 -8.30 8.17
N PRO A 645 -14.88 -8.85 7.54
CA PRO A 645 -14.78 -10.13 6.84
C PRO A 645 -13.85 -10.02 5.64
N GLY A 646 -12.91 -10.97 5.54
CA GLY A 646 -11.93 -11.02 4.46
C GLY A 646 -10.84 -9.94 4.54
N GLU A 647 -10.71 -9.24 5.66
CA GLU A 647 -9.62 -8.30 5.88
C GLU A 647 -8.28 -9.05 5.95
N ARG A 648 -7.32 -8.56 5.16
CA ARG A 648 -5.91 -8.92 5.30
C ARG A 648 -5.18 -7.72 5.91
N ALA A 649 -5.07 -7.72 7.23
CA ALA A 649 -4.37 -6.69 7.96
C ALA A 649 -3.07 -7.26 8.52
N TYR A 650 -2.00 -6.50 8.36
CA TYR A 650 -0.79 -6.72 9.13
C TYR A 650 -0.93 -6.05 10.49
N ASN A 651 -0.79 -6.82 11.54
CA ASN A 651 -0.73 -6.32 12.89
C ASN A 651 0.74 -6.03 13.23
N GLY A 652 1.19 -4.80 13.00
CA GLY A 652 2.48 -4.32 13.47
C GLY A 652 2.54 -4.18 14.98
N ARG A 653 3.69 -3.77 15.50
CA ARG A 653 3.92 -3.52 16.94
C ARG A 653 2.93 -2.51 17.52
N GLU A 654 2.45 -1.57 16.72
CA GLU A 654 1.48 -0.54 17.10
C GLU A 654 0.00 -0.95 16.85
N GLY A 655 -0.25 -2.17 16.43
CA GLY A 655 -1.58 -2.70 16.19
C GLY A 655 -2.13 -2.50 14.76
N LYS A 656 -3.43 -2.80 14.57
CA LYS A 656 -4.12 -2.79 13.26
C LYS A 656 -4.28 -1.41 12.61
N ASN A 657 -4.18 -0.35 13.37
CA ASN A 657 -4.42 1.01 12.88
C ASN A 657 -3.20 1.62 12.15
N SER A 658 -2.20 0.81 11.81
CA SER A 658 -1.07 1.29 11.04
C SER A 658 -1.53 1.72 9.64
N LEU A 659 -0.89 2.76 9.07
CA LEU A 659 -1.08 3.21 7.69
C LEU A 659 -0.80 2.13 6.62
N PHE A 660 -0.24 1.01 7.04
CA PHE A 660 0.16 -0.14 6.24
C PHE A 660 -0.91 -1.22 6.12
N ASN A 661 -2.18 -0.89 6.35
CA ASN A 661 -3.27 -1.82 6.07
C ASN A 661 -3.34 -2.09 4.57
N LEU A 662 -2.87 -3.27 4.16
CA LEU A 662 -2.63 -3.64 2.77
C LEU A 662 -3.91 -3.85 1.97
N SER A 663 -4.95 -4.35 2.63
CA SER A 663 -6.21 -4.68 1.99
C SER A 663 -7.36 -3.90 2.63
N LYS A 664 -7.51 -2.65 2.22
CA LYS A 664 -8.70 -1.84 2.58
C LYS A 664 -9.97 -2.26 1.83
N ASP A 665 -9.94 -3.38 1.12
CA ASP A 665 -11.07 -3.84 0.30
C ASP A 665 -12.18 -4.46 1.15
N ALA A 666 -11.84 -5.02 2.30
CA ALA A 666 -12.82 -5.53 3.24
C ALA A 666 -13.66 -4.40 3.84
N PRO A 667 -15.00 -4.56 3.95
CA PRO A 667 -15.79 -3.63 4.75
C PRO A 667 -15.43 -3.78 6.22
N VAL A 668 -15.43 -2.68 6.97
CA VAL A 668 -15.19 -2.69 8.42
C VAL A 668 -16.39 -2.08 9.10
N PHE A 669 -17.04 -2.85 9.93
CA PHE A 669 -18.15 -2.41 10.79
C PHE A 669 -17.69 -2.39 12.23
N LYS A 670 -18.03 -1.33 12.96
CA LYS A 670 -17.76 -1.23 14.40
C LYS A 670 -19.05 -0.84 15.10
N LEU A 671 -19.28 -1.44 16.26
CA LEU A 671 -20.31 -1.07 17.21
C LEU A 671 -19.62 -0.97 18.57
N SER A 672 -19.72 0.18 19.22
CA SER A 672 -19.21 0.38 20.57
C SER A 672 -20.30 0.89 21.50
N HIS A 673 -20.23 0.46 22.74
CA HIS A 673 -21.07 0.95 23.83
C HIS A 673 -20.22 1.14 25.08
N GLN A 674 -20.43 2.28 25.75
CA GLN A 674 -19.72 2.68 26.94
C GLN A 674 -20.73 3.07 28.01
N MET A 675 -20.49 2.64 29.24
CA MET A 675 -21.28 2.97 30.41
C MET A 675 -20.40 3.67 31.45
N GLY A 676 -20.68 4.92 31.75
CA GLY A 676 -20.09 5.62 32.88
C GLY A 676 -20.74 5.15 34.19
N LEU A 677 -19.93 4.97 35.24
CA LEU A 677 -20.36 4.42 36.53
C LEU A 677 -20.09 5.44 37.63
N LYS A 678 -21.11 6.19 38.04
CA LYS A 678 -21.00 7.17 39.10
C LYS A 678 -20.64 6.49 40.42
N ASN A 679 -19.85 7.16 41.26
CA ASN A 679 -19.37 6.73 42.57
C ASN A 679 -18.43 5.50 42.56
N VAL A 680 -18.10 4.95 41.40
CA VAL A 680 -17.09 3.89 41.26
C VAL A 680 -15.72 4.53 41.07
N LEU A 681 -14.74 4.21 41.92
CA LEU A 681 -13.38 4.78 41.92
C LEU A 681 -13.33 6.30 41.79
N GLY A 682 -14.27 6.99 42.47
CA GLY A 682 -14.37 8.45 42.50
C GLY A 682 -15.00 9.06 41.23
N SER A 683 -15.70 8.30 40.41
CA SER A 683 -16.37 8.80 39.23
C SER A 683 -17.52 9.75 39.55
N ASP A 684 -17.60 10.83 38.80
CA ASP A 684 -18.58 11.89 38.96
C ASP A 684 -19.88 11.67 38.19
N PHE A 685 -19.86 10.81 37.13
CA PHE A 685 -20.90 10.74 36.12
C PHE A 685 -21.44 9.32 35.91
N ASN A 686 -22.74 9.27 35.55
CA ASN A 686 -23.43 8.08 35.05
C ASN A 686 -23.96 8.39 33.68
N TYR A 687 -23.57 7.59 32.67
CA TYR A 687 -23.97 7.81 31.28
C TYR A 687 -23.86 6.56 30.42
N ASN A 688 -24.55 6.59 29.30
CA ASN A 688 -24.40 5.62 28.23
C ASN A 688 -24.02 6.34 26.92
N HIS A 689 -23.04 5.78 26.19
CA HIS A 689 -22.64 6.26 24.88
C HIS A 689 -22.57 5.09 23.91
N THR A 690 -23.27 5.22 22.79
CA THR A 690 -23.30 4.20 21.71
C THR A 690 -22.81 4.81 20.43
N GLU A 691 -21.92 4.10 19.70
CA GLU A 691 -21.40 4.53 18.43
C GLU A 691 -21.38 3.34 17.44
N ILE A 692 -21.74 3.61 16.19
CA ILE A 692 -21.66 2.68 15.08
C ILE A 692 -20.90 3.31 13.92
N SER A 693 -20.03 2.55 13.26
CA SER A 693 -19.35 3.02 12.06
C SER A 693 -19.26 1.94 10.98
N ALA A 694 -19.20 2.39 9.74
CA ALA A 694 -18.99 1.57 8.56
C ALA A 694 -17.92 2.21 7.67
N GLU A 695 -16.86 1.46 7.37
CA GLU A 695 -15.76 1.88 6.49
C GLU A 695 -15.66 0.91 5.31
N LYS A 696 -15.46 1.44 4.10
CA LYS A 696 -15.32 0.65 2.88
C LYS A 696 -14.51 1.38 1.82
N ARG A 697 -13.60 0.67 1.16
CA ARG A 697 -13.04 1.11 -0.12
C ARG A 697 -13.92 0.65 -1.26
N ILE A 698 -14.31 1.57 -2.13
CA ILE A 698 -15.12 1.33 -3.31
C ILE A 698 -14.25 1.58 -4.54
N TRP A 699 -13.96 0.53 -5.30
CA TRP A 699 -13.17 0.65 -6.52
C TRP A 699 -14.04 1.02 -7.72
N LEU A 700 -13.55 1.96 -8.50
CA LEU A 700 -14.12 2.37 -9.78
C LEU A 700 -13.28 1.83 -10.94
N SER A 701 -12.97 0.54 -10.91
CA SER A 701 -12.06 -0.11 -11.86
C SER A 701 -10.70 0.60 -11.89
N SER A 702 -10.16 0.89 -13.09
CA SER A 702 -8.92 1.65 -13.28
C SER A 702 -9.04 3.16 -13.05
N PHE A 703 -10.26 3.68 -12.80
CA PHE A 703 -10.48 5.10 -12.50
C PHE A 703 -10.22 5.46 -11.04
N GLY A 704 -9.66 4.52 -10.28
CA GLY A 704 -9.29 4.72 -8.90
C GLY A 704 -10.29 4.17 -7.89
N HIS A 705 -10.32 4.74 -6.69
CA HIS A 705 -11.17 4.26 -5.60
C HIS A 705 -11.63 5.40 -4.70
N ILE A 706 -12.75 5.17 -4.05
CA ILE A 706 -13.29 6.02 -2.98
C ILE A 706 -13.07 5.30 -1.65
N ASP A 707 -12.40 5.93 -0.71
CA ASP A 707 -12.38 5.52 0.69
C ASP A 707 -13.54 6.23 1.39
N ALA A 708 -14.46 5.48 1.95
CA ALA A 708 -15.68 5.96 2.58
C ALA A 708 -15.75 5.49 4.03
N LEU A 709 -16.03 6.42 4.94
CA LEU A 709 -16.35 6.15 6.34
C LEU A 709 -17.62 6.94 6.72
N VAL A 710 -18.54 6.28 7.38
CA VAL A 710 -19.70 6.89 8.02
C VAL A 710 -19.75 6.44 9.47
N THR A 711 -19.96 7.39 10.37
CA THR A 711 -20.06 7.12 11.80
C THR A 711 -21.31 7.83 12.36
N ALA A 712 -22.02 7.17 13.25
CA ALA A 712 -23.14 7.76 14.00
C ALA A 712 -23.01 7.40 15.48
N GLY A 713 -23.35 8.33 16.35
CA GLY A 713 -23.24 8.11 17.80
C GLY A 713 -24.23 8.92 18.60
N LYS A 714 -24.46 8.44 19.83
CA LYS A 714 -25.36 9.10 20.76
C LYS A 714 -24.90 8.88 22.21
N VAL A 715 -24.85 9.98 22.97
CA VAL A 715 -24.80 10.01 24.42
C VAL A 715 -26.25 10.11 24.94
N TRP A 716 -26.67 9.11 25.70
CA TRP A 716 -28.08 8.95 26.10
C TRP A 716 -28.48 9.78 27.33
N ASP A 717 -27.51 10.18 28.13
CA ASP A 717 -27.73 10.77 29.44
C ASP A 717 -27.29 12.25 29.49
N LYS A 718 -27.55 12.91 30.60
CA LYS A 718 -27.10 14.27 30.89
C LYS A 718 -25.64 14.23 31.35
N VAL A 719 -24.75 14.88 30.58
CA VAL A 719 -23.31 14.91 30.86
C VAL A 719 -22.71 16.29 30.58
N PRO A 720 -21.65 16.68 31.29
CA PRO A 720 -20.94 17.91 30.97
C PRO A 720 -20.13 17.78 29.66
N PHE A 721 -19.74 18.95 29.07
CA PHE A 721 -19.13 18.99 27.74
C PHE A 721 -17.92 18.07 27.54
N PRO A 722 -17.05 17.77 28.54
CA PRO A 722 -15.93 16.88 28.28
C PRO A 722 -16.32 15.43 27.96
N LEU A 723 -17.55 15.02 28.27
CA LEU A 723 -18.11 13.72 27.97
C LEU A 723 -19.08 13.76 26.79
N LEU A 724 -19.32 14.93 26.19
CA LEU A 724 -20.06 15.07 24.95
C LEU A 724 -19.19 14.68 23.76
N ILE A 725 -19.85 14.44 22.64
CA ILE A 725 -19.20 14.11 21.36
C ILE A 725 -18.58 15.38 20.78
N MET A 726 -17.29 15.33 20.53
CA MET A 726 -16.51 16.36 19.86
C MET A 726 -16.03 15.81 18.53
N PRO A 727 -16.27 16.51 17.40
CA PRO A 727 -15.72 16.11 16.12
C PRO A 727 -14.18 16.01 16.18
N ASN A 728 -13.61 14.93 15.59
CA ASN A 728 -12.16 14.81 15.51
C ASN A 728 -11.57 15.86 14.56
N THR A 729 -10.63 16.66 15.01
CA THR A 729 -10.07 17.79 14.25
C THR A 729 -8.57 17.62 14.01
N ASN A 730 -8.11 18.12 12.87
CA ASN A 730 -6.70 18.15 12.51
C ASN A 730 -6.15 19.60 12.51
N GLN A 731 -5.30 19.90 13.45
CA GLN A 731 -4.60 21.18 13.53
C GLN A 731 -3.16 21.12 13.02
N SER A 732 -2.68 19.94 12.59
CA SER A 732 -1.34 19.80 12.02
C SER A 732 -1.30 20.19 10.54
N ILE A 733 -0.10 20.47 10.02
CA ILE A 733 0.11 20.66 8.58
C ILE A 733 -0.09 19.36 7.79
N THR A 734 0.03 18.20 8.47
CA THR A 734 -0.10 16.91 7.83
C THR A 734 -1.57 16.53 7.63
N ILE A 735 -1.88 15.83 6.54
CA ILE A 735 -3.21 15.26 6.31
C ILE A 735 -3.42 14.14 7.34
N GLN A 736 -4.46 14.28 8.18
CA GLN A 736 -4.89 13.24 9.08
C GLN A 736 -6.18 12.61 8.53
N PRO A 737 -6.19 11.32 8.21
CA PRO A 737 -7.43 10.64 7.82
C PRO A 737 -8.47 10.68 8.95
N GLN A 738 -9.73 10.75 8.58
CA GLN A 738 -10.85 10.73 9.53
C GLN A 738 -10.83 11.88 10.56
N ALA A 739 -10.33 13.05 10.14
CA ALA A 739 -10.34 14.27 10.93
C ALA A 739 -10.72 15.47 10.07
N PHE A 740 -11.43 16.44 10.66
CA PHE A 740 -11.79 17.70 10.00
C PHE A 740 -10.60 18.65 9.98
N ASN A 741 -10.21 19.12 8.80
CA ASN A 741 -8.97 19.87 8.58
C ASN A 741 -9.15 21.39 8.70
N MET A 742 -10.40 21.87 8.64
CA MET A 742 -10.75 23.30 8.72
C MET A 742 -11.62 23.66 9.94
N MET A 743 -11.99 22.64 10.76
CA MET A 743 -12.69 22.83 12.02
C MET A 743 -11.68 23.04 13.15
N ARG A 744 -11.97 23.94 14.09
CA ARG A 744 -11.13 24.13 15.29
C ARG A 744 -11.42 23.03 16.32
N ALA A 745 -10.44 22.71 17.14
CA ALA A 745 -10.65 21.85 18.30
C ALA A 745 -11.70 22.50 19.22
N LEU A 746 -12.61 21.68 19.77
CA LEU A 746 -13.70 22.14 20.63
C LEU A 746 -14.67 23.15 19.97
N GLU A 747 -14.71 23.27 18.65
CA GLU A 747 -15.64 24.21 17.99
C GLU A 747 -17.11 23.83 18.17
N PHE A 748 -17.41 22.53 18.06
CA PHE A 748 -18.75 22.00 18.21
C PHE A 748 -18.79 20.87 19.26
N VAL A 749 -19.91 20.81 19.97
CA VAL A 749 -20.26 19.75 20.90
C VAL A 749 -21.66 19.23 20.60
N SER A 750 -21.87 17.94 20.73
CA SER A 750 -23.12 17.25 20.39
C SER A 750 -23.34 16.08 21.34
N ASP A 751 -24.58 15.70 21.58
CA ASP A 751 -24.89 14.44 22.25
C ASP A 751 -25.40 13.36 21.29
N GLN A 752 -25.63 13.73 20.02
CA GLN A 752 -25.94 12.81 18.95
C GLN A 752 -25.36 13.36 17.62
N TYR A 753 -24.87 12.47 16.76
CA TYR A 753 -24.26 12.90 15.51
C TYR A 753 -24.28 11.84 14.43
N VAL A 754 -24.10 12.33 13.19
CA VAL A 754 -23.68 11.54 12.04
C VAL A 754 -22.51 12.29 11.39
N SER A 755 -21.45 11.58 11.08
CA SER A 755 -20.30 12.10 10.32
C SER A 755 -19.96 11.22 9.13
N PHE A 756 -19.37 11.81 8.09
CA PHE A 756 -18.88 11.07 6.95
C PHE A 756 -17.55 11.65 6.45
N TYR A 757 -16.72 10.78 5.89
CA TYR A 757 -15.48 11.11 5.23
C TYR A 757 -15.40 10.32 3.92
N PHE A 758 -15.35 11.03 2.79
CA PHE A 758 -15.17 10.46 1.47
C PHE A 758 -13.91 11.02 0.84
N THR A 759 -13.03 10.15 0.36
CA THR A 759 -11.83 10.56 -0.38
C THR A 759 -11.74 9.77 -1.66
N TYR A 760 -11.84 10.45 -2.80
CA TYR A 760 -11.71 9.85 -4.12
C TYR A 760 -10.29 10.06 -4.64
N TYR A 761 -9.57 8.96 -4.84
CA TYR A 761 -8.25 8.87 -5.46
C TYR A 761 -8.42 8.53 -6.93
N MET A 762 -8.29 9.51 -7.83
CA MET A 762 -8.62 9.39 -9.25
C MET A 762 -7.49 8.76 -10.09
N LYS A 763 -6.31 8.53 -9.49
CA LYS A 763 -5.17 7.85 -10.15
C LYS A 763 -4.73 8.48 -11.48
N GLY A 764 -4.88 9.79 -11.63
CA GLY A 764 -4.52 10.52 -12.85
C GLY A 764 -5.55 10.42 -13.96
N TRP A 765 -6.78 10.06 -13.65
CA TRP A 765 -7.85 9.87 -14.64
C TRP A 765 -8.04 11.09 -15.56
N ILE A 766 -7.98 12.30 -15.04
CA ILE A 766 -8.10 13.54 -15.82
C ILE A 766 -6.72 14.00 -16.30
N LEU A 767 -5.75 14.16 -15.39
CA LEU A 767 -4.46 14.80 -15.70
C LEU A 767 -3.61 13.99 -16.68
N ASN A 768 -3.72 12.67 -16.69
CA ASN A 768 -3.04 11.81 -17.67
C ASN A 768 -3.56 11.97 -19.12
N ARG A 769 -4.66 12.70 -19.33
CA ARG A 769 -5.24 12.97 -20.65
C ARG A 769 -4.95 14.37 -21.16
N ILE A 770 -4.44 15.26 -20.30
CA ILE A 770 -4.15 16.66 -20.67
C ILE A 770 -2.74 16.73 -21.26
N PRO A 771 -2.59 17.12 -22.54
CA PRO A 771 -1.29 17.34 -23.16
C PRO A 771 -0.43 18.31 -22.33
N GLY A 772 0.85 18.02 -22.18
CA GLY A 772 1.76 18.81 -21.33
C GLY A 772 1.72 18.41 -19.84
N VAL A 773 0.54 18.33 -19.24
CA VAL A 773 0.39 17.97 -17.82
C VAL A 773 0.68 16.48 -17.57
N LYS A 774 0.31 15.60 -18.50
CA LYS A 774 0.51 14.14 -18.40
C LYS A 774 1.96 13.73 -18.07
N TRP A 775 2.95 14.55 -18.48
CA TRP A 775 4.38 14.29 -18.22
C TRP A 775 4.76 14.40 -16.74
N LEU A 776 4.00 15.16 -15.97
CA LEU A 776 4.20 15.34 -14.54
C LEU A 776 3.74 14.13 -13.73
N ARG A 777 2.96 13.22 -14.35
CA ARG A 777 2.40 12.01 -13.72
C ARG A 777 1.66 12.30 -12.41
N LEU A 778 1.08 13.48 -12.28
CA LEU A 778 0.29 13.87 -11.12
C LEU A 778 -1.01 13.07 -11.07
N ARG A 779 -1.52 12.89 -9.86
CA ARG A 779 -2.79 12.19 -9.61
C ARG A 779 -3.70 13.09 -8.78
N GLU A 780 -4.94 13.18 -9.19
CA GLU A 780 -5.94 14.00 -8.53
C GLU A 780 -6.51 13.26 -7.32
N VAL A 781 -6.79 14.02 -6.28
CA VAL A 781 -7.54 13.55 -5.11
C VAL A 781 -8.59 14.59 -4.76
N ILE A 782 -9.80 14.13 -4.47
CA ILE A 782 -10.90 14.97 -4.02
C ILE A 782 -11.40 14.38 -2.70
N SER A 783 -11.57 15.23 -1.68
CA SER A 783 -12.16 14.80 -0.42
C SER A 783 -13.41 15.63 -0.11
N PHE A 784 -14.39 14.98 0.51
CA PHE A 784 -15.60 15.63 1.01
C PHE A 784 -15.93 15.03 2.37
N SER A 785 -16.05 15.88 3.38
CA SER A 785 -16.31 15.47 4.76
C SER A 785 -17.40 16.32 5.38
N GLY A 786 -18.19 15.71 6.24
CA GLY A 786 -19.27 16.41 6.93
C GLY A 786 -19.56 15.83 8.30
N PHE A 787 -20.10 16.70 9.16
CA PHE A 787 -20.56 16.38 10.49
C PHE A 787 -21.90 17.06 10.73
N TYR A 788 -22.87 16.31 11.17
CA TYR A 788 -24.15 16.82 11.60
C TYR A 788 -24.41 16.36 13.03
N GLY A 789 -24.37 17.30 13.95
CA GLY A 789 -24.55 17.06 15.39
C GLY A 789 -25.80 17.76 15.93
N GLY A 790 -26.45 17.13 16.89
CA GLY A 790 -27.52 17.71 17.69
C GLY A 790 -27.13 17.74 19.15
N LEU A 791 -27.63 18.72 19.86
CA LEU A 791 -27.50 18.82 21.30
C LEU A 791 -28.92 18.96 21.92
N THR A 792 -29.31 18.00 22.75
CA THR A 792 -30.60 18.05 23.46
C THR A 792 -30.56 19.07 24.59
N ASP A 793 -31.72 19.60 24.95
CA ASP A 793 -31.84 20.66 25.95
C ASP A 793 -31.17 20.29 27.29
N LYS A 794 -31.28 19.03 27.73
CA LYS A 794 -30.66 18.52 28.95
C LYS A 794 -29.13 18.60 29.00
N ASN A 795 -28.47 18.64 27.84
CA ASN A 795 -27.02 18.74 27.69
C ASN A 795 -26.56 20.14 27.28
N ASN A 796 -27.51 21.08 27.12
CA ASN A 796 -27.22 22.45 26.77
C ASN A 796 -27.21 23.33 28.05
N PRO A 797 -26.04 23.82 28.53
CA PRO A 797 -25.99 24.62 29.74
C PRO A 797 -26.70 25.99 29.64
N ALA A 798 -27.06 26.43 28.46
CA ALA A 798 -27.89 27.62 28.24
C ALA A 798 -29.38 27.38 28.55
N LEU A 799 -29.83 26.11 28.51
CA LEU A 799 -31.23 25.73 28.71
C LEU A 799 -31.46 24.98 30.03
N ASP A 800 -30.55 24.09 30.39
CA ASP A 800 -30.58 23.30 31.62
C ASP A 800 -29.17 23.26 32.30
N PRO A 801 -28.74 24.35 32.96
CA PRO A 801 -27.37 24.51 33.41
C PRO A 801 -26.96 23.59 34.56
N THR A 802 -27.94 23.20 35.45
CA THR A 802 -27.63 22.53 36.70
C THR A 802 -26.77 21.30 36.58
N GLY A 803 -25.56 21.32 37.19
CA GLY A 803 -24.60 20.21 37.14
C GLY A 803 -23.78 20.10 35.87
N LEU A 804 -24.10 20.86 34.82
CA LEU A 804 -23.29 20.96 33.61
C LEU A 804 -22.12 21.92 33.79
N TYR A 805 -21.17 21.83 32.88
CA TYR A 805 -20.04 22.75 32.80
C TYR A 805 -20.30 23.81 31.71
N ARG A 806 -19.90 25.05 32.00
CA ARG A 806 -19.92 26.11 30.97
C ARG A 806 -19.06 25.69 29.79
N PHE A 807 -19.59 25.91 28.61
CA PHE A 807 -18.82 25.64 27.38
C PHE A 807 -17.56 26.55 27.33
N PRO A 808 -16.43 26.01 26.88
CA PRO A 808 -15.26 26.82 26.61
C PRO A 808 -15.56 27.92 25.59
N GLU A 809 -14.77 28.99 25.62
CA GLU A 809 -14.89 30.07 24.65
C GLU A 809 -14.71 29.54 23.20
N GLY A 810 -15.63 29.92 22.32
CA GLY A 810 -15.65 29.46 20.93
C GLY A 810 -16.26 28.07 20.71
N THR A 811 -16.75 27.42 21.75
CA THR A 811 -17.51 26.16 21.69
C THR A 811 -19.01 26.45 21.65
N SER A 812 -19.71 25.80 20.71
CA SER A 812 -21.18 25.98 20.59
C SER A 812 -21.87 24.67 20.16
N PRO A 813 -23.15 24.52 20.46
CA PRO A 813 -23.97 23.53 19.77
C PRO A 813 -24.05 23.82 18.28
N MET A 814 -24.23 22.78 17.47
CA MET A 814 -24.53 22.97 16.04
C MET A 814 -25.96 23.46 15.85
N GLY A 815 -26.13 24.31 14.82
CA GLY A 815 -27.46 24.66 14.33
C GLY A 815 -28.05 23.57 13.41
N ARG A 816 -29.07 23.96 12.63
CA ARG A 816 -29.73 23.05 11.68
C ARG A 816 -28.86 22.73 10.44
N THR A 817 -27.78 23.46 10.22
CA THR A 817 -26.88 23.28 9.07
C THR A 817 -25.75 22.30 9.44
N PRO A 818 -25.47 21.27 8.63
CA PRO A 818 -24.29 20.42 8.86
C PRO A 818 -23.00 21.21 8.62
N TYR A 819 -21.94 20.87 9.35
CA TYR A 819 -20.60 21.28 9.00
C TYR A 819 -20.13 20.51 7.77
N LEU A 820 -19.61 21.22 6.78
CA LEU A 820 -19.10 20.63 5.54
C LEU A 820 -17.76 21.24 5.18
N GLU A 821 -16.84 20.41 4.73
CA GLU A 821 -15.57 20.79 4.11
C GLU A 821 -15.25 19.90 2.91
N ALA A 822 -14.53 20.45 1.95
CA ALA A 822 -14.05 19.73 0.79
C ALA A 822 -12.58 20.05 0.52
N SER A 823 -11.89 19.15 -0.17
CA SER A 823 -10.54 19.44 -0.66
C SER A 823 -10.35 19.00 -2.10
N VAL A 824 -9.44 19.68 -2.76
CA VAL A 824 -8.84 19.25 -4.03
C VAL A 824 -7.35 19.14 -3.81
N GLY A 825 -6.79 18.00 -4.18
CA GLY A 825 -5.40 17.68 -3.95
C GLY A 825 -4.71 17.11 -5.18
N LEU A 826 -3.40 17.22 -5.16
CA LEU A 826 -2.49 16.59 -6.09
C LEU A 826 -1.56 15.65 -5.32
N GLU A 827 -1.57 14.39 -5.68
CA GLU A 827 -0.58 13.42 -5.21
C GLU A 827 0.41 13.07 -6.32
N ASN A 828 1.43 12.32 -5.95
CA ASN A 828 2.51 11.92 -6.84
C ASN A 828 3.49 13.04 -7.20
N ILE A 829 3.49 14.13 -6.48
CA ILE A 829 4.51 15.18 -6.60
C ILE A 829 5.84 14.56 -6.13
N PHE A 830 6.84 14.52 -7.04
CA PHE A 830 8.10 13.79 -6.80
C PHE A 830 7.90 12.33 -6.35
N LYS A 831 6.78 11.68 -6.71
CA LYS A 831 6.34 10.30 -6.38
C LYS A 831 5.96 10.03 -4.92
N ILE A 832 6.17 10.95 -4.00
CA ILE A 832 5.96 10.75 -2.56
C ILE A 832 5.12 11.82 -1.88
N LEU A 833 5.02 13.02 -2.47
CA LEU A 833 4.35 14.14 -1.82
C LEU A 833 2.92 14.26 -2.34
N ARG A 834 1.99 14.51 -1.42
CA ARG A 834 0.62 14.91 -1.65
C ARG A 834 0.40 16.29 -1.03
N ILE A 835 -0.28 17.18 -1.74
CA ILE A 835 -0.68 18.52 -1.29
C ILE A 835 -2.16 18.69 -1.59
N ASP A 836 -2.95 18.98 -0.56
CA ASP A 836 -4.37 19.23 -0.65
C ASP A 836 -4.69 20.65 -0.20
N TYR A 837 -5.55 21.33 -0.95
CA TYR A 837 -6.19 22.55 -0.52
C TYR A 837 -7.58 22.23 -0.02
N TYR A 838 -7.81 22.47 1.28
CA TYR A 838 -9.09 22.31 1.96
C TYR A 838 -9.86 23.61 1.95
N ARG A 839 -11.17 23.51 1.79
CA ARG A 839 -12.12 24.60 1.87
C ARG A 839 -13.27 24.24 2.78
N ARG A 840 -13.51 25.08 3.78
CA ARG A 840 -14.70 25.03 4.62
C ARG A 840 -15.90 25.59 3.83
N LEU A 841 -17.03 24.91 3.86
CA LEU A 841 -18.19 25.22 3.01
C LEU A 841 -19.34 25.83 3.81
N THR A 842 -19.44 25.53 5.10
CA THR A 842 -20.52 26.01 6.00
C THR A 842 -19.94 26.68 7.24
N TYR A 843 -20.77 27.37 8.02
CA TYR A 843 -20.36 28.12 9.22
C TYR A 843 -19.23 29.14 8.93
N LEU A 844 -19.35 29.87 7.82
CA LEU A 844 -18.31 30.78 7.32
C LEU A 844 -18.24 32.11 8.07
N ASP A 845 -19.25 32.42 8.90
CA ASP A 845 -19.39 33.70 9.63
C ASP A 845 -18.93 33.58 11.10
N GLN A 846 -18.47 32.41 11.52
CA GLN A 846 -17.92 32.22 12.86
C GLN A 846 -16.64 33.04 13.04
N PRO A 847 -16.38 33.62 14.23
CA PRO A 847 -15.20 34.41 14.49
C PRO A 847 -13.94 33.53 14.48
N ASN A 848 -12.84 34.11 14.01
CA ASN A 848 -11.49 33.50 14.05
C ASN A 848 -11.39 32.14 13.32
N ILE A 849 -12.17 31.92 12.24
CA ILE A 849 -12.07 30.70 11.43
C ILE A 849 -11.19 30.93 10.20
N LYS A 850 -10.52 29.87 9.80
CA LYS A 850 -9.88 29.78 8.49
C LYS A 850 -10.83 29.15 7.49
N LYS A 851 -11.18 29.90 6.42
CA LYS A 851 -12.09 29.39 5.37
C LYS A 851 -11.41 28.40 4.42
N GLY A 852 -10.07 28.38 4.36
CA GLY A 852 -9.29 27.46 3.55
C GLY A 852 -7.86 27.32 4.05
N GLY A 853 -7.19 26.24 3.65
CA GLY A 853 -5.82 25.97 4.07
C GLY A 853 -5.21 24.79 3.33
N VAL A 854 -3.89 24.77 3.30
CA VAL A 854 -3.12 23.68 2.68
C VAL A 854 -2.73 22.64 3.72
N ARG A 855 -2.79 21.35 3.31
CA ARG A 855 -2.27 20.23 4.07
C ARG A 855 -1.38 19.38 3.17
N ILE A 856 -0.39 18.74 3.76
CA ILE A 856 0.58 17.91 3.05
C ILE A 856 0.60 16.48 3.63
N ALA A 857 0.99 15.52 2.82
CA ALA A 857 1.28 14.16 3.29
C ALA A 857 2.42 13.56 2.48
N LEU A 858 3.20 12.70 3.13
CA LEU A 858 4.09 11.78 2.44
C LEU A 858 3.31 10.49 2.18
N ARG A 859 3.23 10.09 0.93
CA ARG A 859 2.49 8.92 0.52
C ARG A 859 3.29 8.10 -0.48
N PHE A 860 3.65 6.90 -0.07
CA PHE A 860 4.25 5.90 -0.95
C PHE A 860 3.13 5.08 -1.61
N SER A 861 3.02 5.12 -2.92
CA SER A 861 2.05 4.32 -3.69
C SER A 861 2.64 3.94 -5.04
N PHE A 862 2.28 2.74 -5.51
CA PHE A 862 2.60 2.30 -6.88
C PHE A 862 1.86 3.11 -7.93
#